data_ce868aa0c4fca295b1ed56582a0ad41d
#
_entry.id   ce868aa0c4fca295b1ed56582a0ad41d
#
_cell.length_a   1.000
_cell.length_b   1.000
_cell.length_c   1.000
_cell.angle_alpha   90.00
_cell.angle_beta   90.00
_cell.angle_gamma   90.00
#
_symmetry.space_group_name_H-M   'P 1'
#
loop_
_entity.id
_entity.type
_entity.pdbx_description
1 polymer ?
#
loop_
_entity_poly.entity_id
_entity_poly.type
_entity_poly.pdbx_seq_one_letter_code
_entity_poly.pdbx_strand_id
1 'polypeptide(L)'
;MSAGTGLAIRCTLAALALGLGARAAEPSAALGSLGPLADVRLVLWLDAQDLRGDGGALSDGTAVSRWADRSTHGNDAVQTAPERQPTVHADAGRPGVFTVRFEASRQSYLSAGNPASLNLRQFTVFAVARAALDTANMWLVGKNHWGPPWTGYGIAVSRDGLHPWPHLGLGRDGAAKGAQLRHDGSLGAGLAIVEVSFDGSRFSQALDGAGSRGIAVRAAILANDRELLVGAGPQVAPATEFLQGEIAEILLYDQALPAPECDQVRRYLATKYAIALAEASSSEPGVPDEPLPMTAADATPETRTLAPAEAAAVLRRDWLFQAAGRPLRQCIVDELGWARALAARLGAGRRLPALEDDLAELALLEQRLRDAGASLAAAEARELYLAVRQVKRRILFRDPAIAVTSLLLVDSPYPQGSEWPHEALHHLGKRAATGGRLLRLDGLHPGGTVTRLLPNQTGAFLRPDLSFDGRRILLCFKPDADRTYHLYEVNADGSALRQLTFGEYDDISPIYLPDGAIMFCTTRANCYVRCGPYIESTVLARCAADGRGIYLVSANNEPDYTPALLPDGRVLYTRWEYTDKEQIRVQSLWTVNPDGTGVSAYWGNQSFWPDMLFEARPIPGSQRVSFAGVGHHNVFSGSIGIIDRDRGLNYPDGLTKVTPDVPWGEVGDGPAERPESTAYHSSGDIAAYRSPYPLSDSLFLVSARRRDAAFFQLYLLDLAGNRELIYEGAYNVLHALPLGSRPRPPRLPDRVTWAGREREGQPVAPAVLFSADVYAGLPDVPRGKAKYLRVIQQDSTTFSLGCKAQQPGDTQTQPIMLGGPPLSLTVVDGIKHILGTVPIATDGSVCLEVPPGRALHFQLLDEAGLAL
;
A
#
# COMPACT_ATOMS: atom_id res chain seq x y z
N MET A 1 -8.05 -11.47 54.31
CA MET A 1 -8.23 -12.90 54.17
C MET A 1 -9.69 -13.18 53.91
N SER A 2 -10.08 -13.39 52.68
CA SER A 2 -11.19 -14.22 52.21
C SER A 2 -11.11 -14.25 50.67
N ALA A 3 -10.97 -15.44 50.14
CA ALA A 3 -10.82 -15.71 48.73
C ALA A 3 -12.18 -15.55 48.02
N GLY A 4 -12.22 -14.67 47.05
CA GLY A 4 -13.32 -14.57 46.07
C GLY A 4 -12.99 -15.41 44.84
N THR A 5 -13.73 -16.47 44.65
CA THR A 5 -13.65 -17.36 43.48
C THR A 5 -14.15 -16.58 42.23
N GLY A 6 -13.22 -16.22 41.35
CA GLY A 6 -13.56 -15.72 40.02
C GLY A 6 -14.09 -16.85 39.12
N LEU A 7 -15.31 -16.74 38.69
CA LEU A 7 -15.96 -17.64 37.73
C LEU A 7 -15.58 -17.21 36.31
N ALA A 8 -14.62 -17.91 35.71
CA ALA A 8 -14.31 -17.75 34.28
C ALA A 8 -15.39 -18.47 33.46
N ILE A 9 -16.19 -17.74 32.73
CA ILE A 9 -17.18 -18.29 31.78
C ILE A 9 -16.47 -18.45 30.43
N ARG A 10 -16.18 -19.70 30.06
CA ARG A 10 -15.80 -20.06 28.70
C ARG A 10 -17.02 -20.16 27.82
N CYS A 11 -17.18 -19.29 26.83
CA CYS A 11 -18.13 -19.51 25.73
C CYS A 11 -17.56 -20.54 24.76
N THR A 12 -17.90 -21.80 24.94
CA THR A 12 -17.63 -22.86 23.96
C THR A 12 -18.76 -22.82 22.93
N LEU A 13 -18.47 -22.60 21.67
CA LEU A 13 -19.40 -22.81 20.56
C LEU A 13 -19.66 -24.33 20.46
N ALA A 14 -20.78 -24.80 21.01
CA ALA A 14 -21.26 -26.14 20.79
C ALA A 14 -22.03 -26.14 19.45
N ALA A 15 -21.47 -26.79 18.44
CA ALA A 15 -22.23 -27.16 17.25
C ALA A 15 -23.30 -28.16 17.64
N LEU A 16 -24.58 -27.78 17.48
CA LEU A 16 -25.71 -28.71 17.61
C LEU A 16 -25.68 -29.67 16.39
N ALA A 17 -25.19 -30.88 16.59
CA ALA A 17 -25.39 -31.98 15.66
C ALA A 17 -26.79 -32.55 15.88
N LEU A 18 -27.71 -32.24 14.98
CA LEU A 18 -28.98 -32.98 14.84
C LEU A 18 -28.67 -34.35 14.28
N GLY A 19 -28.84 -35.39 15.11
CA GLY A 19 -28.70 -36.79 14.73
C GLY A 19 -29.82 -37.21 13.77
N LEU A 20 -29.46 -37.45 12.53
CA LEU A 20 -30.15 -38.34 11.63
C LEU A 20 -29.20 -39.50 11.34
N GLY A 21 -29.57 -40.67 11.86
CA GLY A 21 -28.84 -41.90 11.67
C GLY A 21 -28.86 -42.35 10.20
N ALA A 22 -27.79 -42.00 9.48
CA ALA A 22 -27.40 -42.69 8.27
C ALA A 22 -26.16 -43.52 8.61
N ARG A 23 -26.21 -44.82 8.40
CA ARG A 23 -25.07 -45.74 8.49
C ARG A 23 -23.96 -45.15 7.65
N ALA A 24 -22.90 -44.74 8.30
CA ALA A 24 -21.61 -44.42 7.62
C ALA A 24 -21.15 -45.71 6.93
N ALA A 25 -21.13 -45.71 5.60
CA ALA A 25 -20.34 -46.69 4.86
C ALA A 25 -18.89 -46.44 5.24
N GLU A 26 -18.13 -47.45 5.64
CA GLU A 26 -16.71 -47.37 5.85
C GLU A 26 -16.04 -46.80 4.60
N PRO A 27 -15.13 -45.82 4.71
CA PRO A 27 -14.41 -45.27 3.53
C PRO A 27 -13.63 -46.45 2.90
N SER A 28 -13.89 -46.70 1.61
CA SER A 28 -13.19 -47.72 0.85
C SER A 28 -11.68 -47.46 0.91
N ALA A 29 -10.92 -48.54 1.05
CA ALA A 29 -9.45 -48.54 1.15
C ALA A 29 -8.75 -47.85 -0.06
N ALA A 30 -9.50 -47.46 -1.10
CA ALA A 30 -9.02 -46.76 -2.30
C ALA A 30 -8.82 -45.23 -2.15
N LEU A 31 -9.33 -44.59 -1.09
CA LEU A 31 -9.12 -43.16 -0.78
C LEU A 31 -7.78 -42.83 -0.06
N GLY A 32 -6.99 -43.86 0.23
CA GLY A 32 -5.92 -43.84 1.21
C GLY A 32 -4.69 -43.01 0.90
N SER A 33 -4.54 -42.38 -0.25
CA SER A 33 -3.33 -41.63 -0.55
C SER A 33 -3.47 -40.08 -0.48
N LEU A 34 -4.67 -39.55 -0.61
CA LEU A 34 -4.93 -38.11 -0.38
C LEU A 34 -5.20 -37.77 1.09
N GLY A 35 -5.49 -38.81 1.92
CA GLY A 35 -5.76 -38.63 3.35
C GLY A 35 -6.89 -37.61 3.61
N PRO A 36 -6.69 -36.66 4.53
CA PRO A 36 -7.72 -35.69 4.91
C PRO A 36 -8.13 -34.73 3.80
N LEU A 37 -7.43 -34.70 2.65
CA LEU A 37 -7.79 -33.84 1.51
C LEU A 37 -8.84 -34.45 0.56
N ALA A 38 -9.17 -35.74 0.73
CA ALA A 38 -10.31 -36.38 0.06
C ALA A 38 -11.60 -36.20 0.88
N ASP A 39 -11.95 -34.94 1.22
CA ASP A 39 -13.06 -34.55 2.04
C ASP A 39 -14.22 -33.97 1.24
N VAL A 40 -15.23 -33.43 1.90
CA VAL A 40 -16.43 -32.84 1.29
C VAL A 40 -16.16 -31.64 0.38
N ARG A 41 -14.98 -31.01 0.46
CA ARG A 41 -14.53 -29.89 -0.38
C ARG A 41 -14.13 -30.33 -1.78
N LEU A 42 -13.75 -31.61 -1.95
CA LEU A 42 -13.40 -32.22 -3.23
C LEU A 42 -14.69 -32.57 -3.99
N VAL A 43 -15.06 -31.75 -4.94
CA VAL A 43 -16.36 -31.87 -5.67
C VAL A 43 -16.25 -32.63 -6.99
N LEU A 44 -15.03 -32.91 -7.46
CA LEU A 44 -14.80 -33.78 -8.59
C LEU A 44 -13.42 -34.44 -8.47
N TRP A 45 -13.34 -35.74 -8.59
CA TRP A 45 -12.10 -36.51 -8.65
C TRP A 45 -12.16 -37.56 -9.76
N LEU A 46 -11.55 -37.25 -10.88
CA LEU A 46 -11.44 -38.14 -12.03
C LEU A 46 -10.04 -38.72 -12.08
N ASP A 47 -9.90 -40.04 -11.91
CA ASP A 47 -8.64 -40.74 -11.88
C ASP A 47 -8.57 -41.78 -13.01
N ALA A 48 -7.66 -41.61 -13.98
CA ALA A 48 -7.54 -42.54 -15.11
C ALA A 48 -6.97 -43.92 -14.70
N GLN A 49 -6.45 -44.07 -13.49
CA GLN A 49 -6.04 -45.36 -12.95
C GLN A 49 -7.22 -46.20 -12.46
N ASP A 50 -8.40 -45.57 -12.26
CA ASP A 50 -9.60 -46.22 -11.77
C ASP A 50 -10.86 -45.59 -12.41
N LEU A 51 -10.96 -45.71 -13.74
CA LEU A 51 -12.04 -45.11 -14.55
C LEU A 51 -13.44 -45.53 -14.14
N ARG A 52 -13.60 -46.70 -13.55
CA ARG A 52 -14.89 -47.24 -13.15
C ARG A 52 -15.24 -47.00 -11.70
N GLY A 53 -14.21 -46.61 -10.86
CA GLY A 53 -14.37 -46.51 -9.41
C GLY A 53 -14.45 -47.87 -8.68
N ASP A 54 -14.10 -48.94 -9.34
CA ASP A 54 -14.17 -50.31 -8.80
C ASP A 54 -12.82 -51.03 -8.77
N GLY A 55 -11.73 -50.34 -9.13
CA GLY A 55 -10.39 -50.96 -9.22
C GLY A 55 -10.22 -51.97 -10.34
N GLY A 56 -11.12 -52.05 -11.29
CA GLY A 56 -11.10 -53.00 -12.41
C GLY A 56 -9.92 -52.77 -13.38
N ALA A 57 -9.41 -53.84 -13.99
CA ALA A 57 -8.30 -53.80 -14.93
C ALA A 57 -8.65 -52.96 -16.16
N LEU A 58 -7.72 -52.08 -16.54
CA LEU A 58 -7.80 -51.18 -17.71
C LEU A 58 -7.04 -51.82 -18.91
N SER A 59 -7.58 -51.61 -20.11
CA SER A 59 -6.96 -52.08 -21.38
C SER A 59 -6.76 -50.90 -22.32
N ASP A 60 -5.59 -50.79 -22.92
CA ASP A 60 -5.27 -49.77 -23.91
C ASP A 60 -6.27 -49.80 -25.09
N GLY A 61 -6.61 -48.62 -25.61
CA GLY A 61 -7.59 -48.47 -26.69
C GLY A 61 -9.05 -48.62 -26.34
N THR A 62 -9.38 -48.94 -25.08
CA THR A 62 -10.79 -49.04 -24.61
C THR A 62 -11.47 -47.69 -24.66
N ALA A 63 -12.68 -47.63 -25.29
CA ALA A 63 -13.52 -46.46 -25.32
C ALA A 63 -14.06 -46.10 -23.93
N VAL A 64 -13.96 -44.82 -23.57
CA VAL A 64 -14.44 -44.30 -22.28
C VAL A 64 -15.80 -43.65 -22.46
N SER A 65 -16.85 -44.36 -22.12
CA SER A 65 -18.21 -43.82 -22.09
C SER A 65 -18.55 -43.14 -20.77
N ARG A 66 -17.86 -43.51 -19.68
CA ARG A 66 -18.01 -42.97 -18.34
C ARG A 66 -16.65 -42.95 -17.64
N TRP A 67 -16.33 -41.81 -17.03
CA TRP A 67 -15.21 -41.65 -16.10
C TRP A 67 -15.80 -41.35 -14.73
N ALA A 68 -15.71 -42.31 -13.80
CA ALA A 68 -16.36 -42.23 -12.51
C ALA A 68 -15.74 -41.15 -11.63
N ASP A 69 -16.54 -40.32 -11.01
CA ASP A 69 -16.16 -39.41 -9.99
C ASP A 69 -15.89 -40.14 -8.66
N ARG A 70 -14.69 -40.06 -8.18
CA ARG A 70 -14.28 -40.69 -6.90
C ARG A 70 -14.51 -39.80 -5.69
N SER A 71 -14.99 -38.56 -5.87
CA SER A 71 -15.44 -37.71 -4.77
C SER A 71 -16.75 -38.23 -4.17
N THR A 72 -17.18 -37.63 -3.07
CA THR A 72 -18.48 -37.96 -2.44
C THR A 72 -19.68 -37.35 -3.18
N HIS A 73 -19.47 -36.63 -4.29
CA HIS A 73 -20.51 -35.87 -4.99
C HIS A 73 -21.13 -36.64 -6.18
N GLY A 74 -20.42 -37.63 -6.74
CA GLY A 74 -20.91 -38.45 -7.83
C GLY A 74 -21.10 -37.73 -9.15
N ASN A 75 -20.23 -36.74 -9.45
CA ASN A 75 -20.22 -35.96 -10.68
C ASN A 75 -19.52 -36.71 -11.84
N ASP A 76 -19.99 -37.89 -12.18
CA ASP A 76 -19.42 -38.72 -13.26
C ASP A 76 -19.32 -37.93 -14.58
N ALA A 77 -18.19 -38.04 -15.28
CA ALA A 77 -18.03 -37.49 -16.62
C ALA A 77 -18.41 -38.54 -17.69
N VAL A 78 -19.43 -38.27 -18.53
CA VAL A 78 -20.00 -39.24 -19.45
C VAL A 78 -20.03 -38.78 -20.91
N GLN A 79 -19.96 -39.73 -21.85
CA GLN A 79 -20.18 -39.50 -23.29
C GLN A 79 -21.01 -40.66 -23.86
N THR A 80 -22.21 -40.35 -24.30
CA THR A 80 -23.14 -41.35 -24.83
C THR A 80 -22.94 -41.67 -26.32
N ALA A 81 -22.38 -40.74 -27.09
CA ALA A 81 -22.09 -40.92 -28.52
C ALA A 81 -20.75 -41.68 -28.71
N PRO A 82 -20.79 -42.94 -29.17
CA PRO A 82 -19.59 -43.80 -29.26
C PRO A 82 -18.48 -43.20 -30.11
N GLU A 83 -18.79 -42.47 -31.18
CA GLU A 83 -17.82 -41.82 -32.07
C GLU A 83 -17.05 -40.66 -31.39
N ARG A 84 -17.63 -40.11 -30.31
CA ARG A 84 -17.00 -38.99 -29.52
C ARG A 84 -16.38 -39.46 -28.23
N GLN A 85 -16.39 -40.75 -27.94
CA GLN A 85 -15.79 -41.25 -26.71
C GLN A 85 -14.26 -41.17 -26.80
N PRO A 86 -13.58 -40.60 -25.78
CA PRO A 86 -12.10 -40.70 -25.69
C PRO A 86 -11.71 -42.15 -25.37
N THR A 87 -10.43 -42.45 -25.41
CA THR A 87 -9.93 -43.80 -25.20
C THR A 87 -8.93 -43.88 -24.05
N VAL A 88 -8.89 -45.06 -23.39
CA VAL A 88 -7.81 -45.38 -22.46
C VAL A 88 -6.48 -45.47 -23.20
N HIS A 89 -5.45 -44.88 -22.67
CA HIS A 89 -4.10 -45.00 -23.19
C HIS A 89 -3.10 -45.40 -22.10
N ALA A 90 -2.35 -46.48 -22.38
CA ALA A 90 -1.23 -46.90 -21.52
C ALA A 90 0.00 -46.08 -21.83
N ASP A 91 0.57 -45.39 -20.85
CA ASP A 91 1.75 -44.53 -21.04
C ASP A 91 3.00 -45.38 -21.23
N ALA A 92 3.53 -45.41 -22.49
CA ALA A 92 4.72 -46.21 -22.81
C ALA A 92 5.99 -45.78 -22.02
N GLY A 93 6.07 -44.54 -21.61
CA GLY A 93 7.18 -44.00 -20.80
C GLY A 93 7.05 -44.26 -19.29
N ARG A 94 5.87 -44.70 -18.83
CA ARG A 94 5.55 -44.94 -17.41
C ARG A 94 4.73 -46.21 -17.25
N PRO A 95 5.37 -47.39 -17.19
CA PRO A 95 4.67 -48.67 -17.07
C PRO A 95 3.68 -48.67 -15.92
N GLY A 96 2.41 -49.04 -16.20
CA GLY A 96 1.35 -49.08 -15.21
C GLY A 96 0.57 -47.76 -15.02
N VAL A 97 0.97 -46.69 -15.74
CA VAL A 97 0.21 -45.44 -15.78
C VAL A 97 -0.72 -45.42 -16.97
N PHE A 98 -2.01 -45.15 -16.73
CA PHE A 98 -3.01 -44.96 -17.76
C PHE A 98 -3.46 -43.48 -17.81
N THR A 99 -3.86 -43.06 -18.99
CA THR A 99 -4.41 -41.74 -19.27
C THR A 99 -5.71 -41.87 -20.07
N VAL A 100 -6.54 -40.86 -20.09
CA VAL A 100 -7.65 -40.74 -21.05
C VAL A 100 -7.19 -39.86 -22.21
N ARG A 101 -7.16 -40.44 -23.41
CA ARG A 101 -6.71 -39.77 -24.64
C ARG A 101 -7.91 -39.14 -25.35
N PHE A 102 -7.79 -37.88 -25.64
CA PHE A 102 -8.72 -37.07 -26.39
C PHE A 102 -8.15 -36.77 -27.77
N GLU A 103 -9.00 -36.88 -28.80
CA GLU A 103 -8.64 -36.60 -30.17
C GLU A 103 -9.54 -35.51 -30.75
N ALA A 104 -8.96 -34.37 -31.13
CA ALA A 104 -9.70 -33.24 -31.66
C ALA A 104 -10.43 -33.59 -33.00
N SER A 105 -9.80 -34.42 -33.84
CA SER A 105 -10.38 -34.90 -35.09
C SER A 105 -11.68 -35.71 -34.90
N ARG A 106 -11.82 -36.40 -33.78
CA ARG A 106 -13.05 -37.16 -33.39
C ARG A 106 -13.99 -36.34 -32.56
N GLN A 107 -13.61 -35.10 -32.22
CA GLN A 107 -14.39 -34.24 -31.30
C GLN A 107 -14.70 -34.96 -29.96
N SER A 108 -13.70 -35.68 -29.42
CA SER A 108 -13.87 -36.47 -28.22
C SER A 108 -13.90 -35.58 -26.95
N TYR A 109 -14.84 -35.84 -26.07
CA TYR A 109 -14.99 -35.15 -24.77
C TYR A 109 -15.89 -35.95 -23.83
N LEU A 110 -15.90 -35.55 -22.54
CA LEU A 110 -16.81 -36.06 -21.53
C LEU A 110 -17.55 -34.88 -20.88
N SER A 111 -18.80 -35.14 -20.40
CA SER A 111 -19.59 -34.14 -19.66
C SER A 111 -19.92 -34.65 -18.25
N ALA A 112 -19.64 -33.84 -17.23
CA ALA A 112 -20.07 -34.04 -15.87
C ALA A 112 -21.45 -33.36 -15.59
N GLY A 113 -22.13 -32.88 -16.60
CA GLY A 113 -23.41 -32.20 -16.50
C GLY A 113 -23.32 -30.86 -15.78
N ASN A 114 -24.46 -30.46 -15.20
CA ASN A 114 -24.60 -29.20 -14.47
C ASN A 114 -25.15 -29.38 -13.04
N PRO A 115 -24.55 -30.19 -12.18
CA PRO A 115 -24.96 -30.29 -10.79
C PRO A 115 -24.62 -29.02 -10.02
N ALA A 116 -25.40 -28.76 -8.94
CA ALA A 116 -25.18 -27.55 -8.10
C ALA A 116 -23.80 -27.49 -7.45
N SER A 117 -23.20 -28.67 -7.15
CA SER A 117 -21.84 -28.79 -6.60
C SER A 117 -20.72 -28.24 -7.49
N LEU A 118 -20.95 -28.10 -8.80
CA LEU A 118 -20.00 -27.55 -9.75
C LEU A 118 -20.24 -26.05 -10.06
N ASN A 119 -21.17 -25.38 -9.36
CA ASN A 119 -21.38 -23.93 -9.46
C ASN A 119 -20.54 -23.18 -8.41
N LEU A 120 -19.26 -23.07 -8.65
CA LEU A 120 -18.26 -22.62 -7.71
C LEU A 120 -18.13 -21.09 -7.67
N ARG A 121 -17.87 -20.55 -6.48
CA ARG A 121 -17.50 -19.14 -6.25
C ARG A 121 -16.00 -18.95 -5.99
N GLN A 122 -15.39 -19.97 -5.44
CA GLN A 122 -13.97 -20.15 -5.20
C GLN A 122 -13.62 -21.57 -5.60
N PHE A 123 -12.37 -21.85 -5.94
CA PHE A 123 -11.97 -23.22 -6.29
C PHE A 123 -10.45 -23.39 -6.29
N THR A 124 -10.01 -24.64 -6.17
CA THR A 124 -8.68 -25.08 -6.58
C THR A 124 -8.84 -26.29 -7.49
N VAL A 125 -8.23 -26.27 -8.66
CA VAL A 125 -8.23 -27.41 -9.60
C VAL A 125 -6.80 -27.84 -9.90
N PHE A 126 -6.57 -29.15 -9.84
CA PHE A 126 -5.34 -29.78 -10.34
C PHE A 126 -5.70 -30.66 -11.53
N ALA A 127 -4.93 -30.56 -12.60
CA ALA A 127 -5.06 -31.45 -13.76
C ALA A 127 -3.67 -32.00 -14.12
N VAL A 128 -3.54 -33.33 -14.18
CA VAL A 128 -2.33 -33.98 -14.69
C VAL A 128 -2.58 -34.29 -16.16
N ALA A 129 -1.89 -33.60 -17.04
CA ALA A 129 -2.15 -33.66 -18.47
C ALA A 129 -0.90 -33.47 -19.32
N ARG A 130 -1.02 -33.85 -20.59
CA ARG A 130 -0.11 -33.46 -21.68
C ARG A 130 -0.92 -33.11 -22.93
N ALA A 131 -0.37 -32.27 -23.80
CA ALA A 131 -1.06 -31.84 -25.00
C ALA A 131 -0.11 -31.89 -26.23
N ALA A 132 -0.70 -32.02 -27.40
CA ALA A 132 0.00 -31.94 -28.68
C ALA A 132 -0.52 -30.75 -29.48
N LEU A 133 0.33 -30.17 -30.35
CA LEU A 133 -0.04 -29.03 -31.18
C LEU A 133 -1.27 -29.33 -32.05
N ASP A 134 -2.21 -28.40 -32.07
CA ASP A 134 -3.39 -28.39 -32.92
C ASP A 134 -3.58 -27.02 -33.57
N THR A 135 -4.51 -26.92 -34.51
CA THR A 135 -4.86 -25.71 -35.25
C THR A 135 -5.71 -24.72 -34.43
N ALA A 136 -6.29 -25.16 -33.30
CA ALA A 136 -7.15 -24.38 -32.41
C ALA A 136 -6.64 -24.37 -30.98
N ASN A 137 -7.16 -23.45 -30.14
CA ASN A 137 -7.04 -23.58 -28.70
C ASN A 137 -7.79 -24.83 -28.23
N MET A 138 -7.37 -25.40 -27.11
CA MET A 138 -7.89 -26.65 -26.56
C MET A 138 -8.30 -26.43 -25.10
N TRP A 139 -9.10 -27.33 -24.55
CA TRP A 139 -9.53 -27.26 -23.15
C TRP A 139 -9.24 -28.57 -22.41
N LEU A 140 -8.68 -28.44 -21.22
CA LEU A 140 -8.57 -29.57 -20.29
C LEU A 140 -9.88 -29.82 -19.56
N VAL A 141 -10.42 -28.77 -18.92
CA VAL A 141 -11.68 -28.80 -18.18
C VAL A 141 -12.30 -27.40 -18.16
N GLY A 142 -13.62 -27.31 -18.25
CA GLY A 142 -14.27 -26.01 -18.18
C GLY A 142 -15.77 -26.10 -18.00
N LYS A 143 -16.30 -25.17 -17.18
CA LYS A 143 -17.72 -24.90 -16.96
C LYS A 143 -17.95 -23.41 -17.13
N ASN A 144 -17.92 -22.93 -18.37
CA ASN A 144 -18.01 -21.50 -18.65
C ASN A 144 -18.83 -21.21 -19.91
N HIS A 145 -19.30 -19.98 -20.05
CA HIS A 145 -19.84 -19.42 -21.26
C HIS A 145 -18.86 -18.40 -21.82
N TRP A 146 -18.34 -18.69 -23.01
CA TRP A 146 -17.35 -17.85 -23.69
C TRP A 146 -18.06 -16.89 -24.66
N GLY A 147 -18.37 -15.70 -24.18
CA GLY A 147 -19.11 -14.66 -24.86
C GLY A 147 -19.89 -13.85 -23.82
N PRO A 148 -20.35 -12.61 -24.15
CA PRO A 148 -21.17 -11.85 -23.19
C PRO A 148 -22.52 -12.55 -22.94
N PRO A 149 -22.93 -12.69 -21.67
CA PRO A 149 -22.16 -12.45 -20.46
C PRO A 149 -21.16 -13.59 -20.18
N TRP A 150 -19.90 -13.20 -19.86
CA TRP A 150 -18.84 -14.16 -19.53
C TRP A 150 -19.09 -14.77 -18.15
N THR A 151 -19.25 -16.09 -18.04
CA THR A 151 -19.60 -16.77 -16.79
C THR A 151 -18.80 -18.05 -16.61
N GLY A 152 -18.60 -18.48 -15.35
CA GLY A 152 -17.98 -19.76 -15.00
C GLY A 152 -16.44 -19.73 -14.97
N TYR A 153 -15.81 -20.90 -15.12
CA TYR A 153 -14.37 -21.12 -14.97
C TYR A 153 -13.85 -22.26 -15.85
N GLY A 154 -12.53 -22.32 -16.07
CA GLY A 154 -11.93 -23.45 -16.78
C GLY A 154 -10.46 -23.25 -17.13
N ILE A 155 -9.83 -24.28 -17.66
CA ILE A 155 -8.44 -24.31 -18.09
C ILE A 155 -8.36 -24.64 -19.56
N ALA A 156 -7.98 -23.64 -20.37
CA ALA A 156 -7.63 -23.81 -21.79
C ALA A 156 -6.13 -24.09 -21.96
N VAL A 157 -5.75 -24.54 -23.14
CA VAL A 157 -4.38 -24.68 -23.60
C VAL A 157 -4.25 -23.92 -24.92
N SER A 158 -3.29 -23.00 -25.00
CA SER A 158 -3.10 -22.17 -26.19
C SER A 158 -2.46 -22.98 -27.32
N ARG A 159 -2.88 -22.74 -28.57
CA ARG A 159 -2.33 -23.37 -29.78
C ARG A 159 -0.88 -22.99 -30.06
N ASP A 160 -0.43 -21.84 -29.59
CA ASP A 160 0.85 -21.20 -29.93
C ASP A 160 1.96 -21.50 -28.92
N GLY A 161 2.11 -22.75 -28.51
CA GLY A 161 3.16 -23.19 -27.60
C GLY A 161 2.66 -24.04 -26.43
N LEU A 162 1.40 -24.47 -26.49
CA LEU A 162 0.79 -25.38 -25.50
C LEU A 162 0.82 -24.85 -24.06
N HIS A 163 0.74 -23.54 -23.91
CA HIS A 163 0.73 -22.90 -22.58
C HIS A 163 -0.61 -23.10 -21.87
N PRO A 164 -0.64 -23.54 -20.59
CA PRO A 164 -1.87 -23.53 -19.81
C PRO A 164 -2.43 -22.09 -19.72
N TRP A 165 -3.73 -21.95 -19.96
CA TRP A 165 -4.41 -20.67 -20.06
C TRP A 165 -5.76 -20.71 -19.35
N PRO A 166 -5.78 -20.63 -18.00
CA PRO A 166 -7.01 -20.64 -17.24
C PRO A 166 -7.84 -19.37 -17.43
N HIS A 167 -9.15 -19.53 -17.29
CA HIS A 167 -10.15 -18.51 -17.54
C HIS A 167 -11.18 -18.43 -16.41
N LEU A 168 -11.55 -17.19 -16.04
CA LEU A 168 -12.69 -16.88 -15.19
C LEU A 168 -13.69 -16.01 -15.92
N GLY A 169 -14.95 -16.39 -15.90
CA GLY A 169 -16.08 -15.62 -16.41
C GLY A 169 -16.70 -14.76 -15.31
N LEU A 170 -16.64 -13.43 -15.44
CA LEU A 170 -16.97 -12.48 -14.39
C LEU A 170 -18.24 -11.65 -14.67
N GLY A 171 -19.01 -12.01 -15.67
CA GLY A 171 -20.37 -11.52 -15.90
C GLY A 171 -20.55 -10.02 -16.16
N ARG A 172 -19.62 -9.36 -16.84
CA ARG A 172 -19.82 -7.95 -17.21
C ARG A 172 -20.28 -7.80 -18.65
N ASP A 173 -21.35 -7.01 -18.85
CA ASP A 173 -21.82 -6.58 -20.16
C ASP A 173 -20.78 -5.67 -20.84
N GLY A 174 -20.30 -6.12 -21.99
CA GLY A 174 -19.81 -5.27 -23.07
C GLY A 174 -18.34 -4.85 -23.09
N ALA A 175 -17.50 -4.99 -22.06
CA ALA A 175 -16.17 -4.37 -22.09
C ALA A 175 -14.97 -5.15 -21.54
N ALA A 176 -15.14 -6.26 -20.86
CA ALA A 176 -14.01 -7.08 -20.38
C ALA A 176 -14.29 -8.57 -20.62
N LYS A 177 -13.45 -9.18 -21.44
CA LYS A 177 -13.24 -10.62 -21.42
C LYS A 177 -12.87 -10.99 -19.98
N GLY A 178 -13.43 -12.09 -19.43
CA GLY A 178 -13.14 -12.53 -18.06
C GLY A 178 -11.66 -12.57 -17.71
N ALA A 179 -11.30 -12.75 -16.46
CA ALA A 179 -9.90 -12.83 -16.07
C ALA A 179 -9.21 -14.03 -16.70
N GLN A 180 -8.01 -13.83 -17.21
CA GLN A 180 -7.20 -14.83 -17.91
C GLN A 180 -5.77 -14.79 -17.38
N LEU A 181 -5.17 -15.97 -17.21
CA LEU A 181 -3.74 -16.12 -16.92
C LEU A 181 -3.11 -16.96 -18.02
N ARG A 182 -1.84 -16.74 -18.29
CA ARG A 182 -1.05 -17.57 -19.20
C ARG A 182 0.27 -17.91 -18.51
N HIS A 183 0.58 -19.19 -18.45
CA HIS A 183 1.86 -19.68 -17.95
C HIS A 183 2.91 -19.64 -19.05
N ASP A 184 4.15 -19.29 -18.72
CA ASP A 184 5.26 -19.29 -19.69
C ASP A 184 5.79 -20.71 -19.99
N GLY A 185 5.52 -21.67 -19.10
CA GLY A 185 5.79 -23.10 -19.32
C GLY A 185 4.77 -23.75 -20.24
N SER A 186 5.15 -24.85 -20.90
CA SER A 186 4.36 -25.54 -21.90
C SER A 186 3.97 -26.96 -21.48
N LEU A 187 2.75 -27.39 -21.82
CA LEU A 187 2.30 -28.77 -21.74
C LEU A 187 2.88 -29.54 -22.93
N GLY A 188 4.09 -30.08 -22.80
CA GLY A 188 4.75 -30.83 -23.86
C GLY A 188 4.31 -32.31 -23.93
N ALA A 189 5.22 -33.15 -24.47
CA ALA A 189 4.98 -34.59 -24.61
C ALA A 189 4.96 -35.39 -23.27
N GLY A 190 5.45 -34.78 -22.16
CA GLY A 190 5.40 -35.33 -20.81
C GLY A 190 4.15 -34.91 -20.06
N LEU A 191 3.70 -35.77 -19.09
CA LEU A 191 2.65 -35.38 -18.17
C LEU A 191 3.17 -34.27 -17.25
N ALA A 192 2.37 -33.24 -17.04
CA ALA A 192 2.62 -32.10 -16.16
C ALA A 192 1.42 -31.83 -15.24
N ILE A 193 1.66 -31.23 -14.08
CA ILE A 193 0.62 -30.84 -13.12
C ILE A 193 0.26 -29.39 -13.35
N VAL A 194 -0.93 -29.14 -13.84
CA VAL A 194 -1.51 -27.79 -13.92
C VAL A 194 -2.33 -27.54 -12.68
N GLU A 195 -1.98 -26.53 -11.92
CA GLU A 195 -2.74 -26.07 -10.75
C GLU A 195 -3.31 -24.69 -11.04
N VAL A 196 -4.59 -24.50 -10.69
CA VAL A 196 -5.28 -23.21 -10.81
C VAL A 196 -6.13 -22.98 -9.56
N SER A 197 -6.04 -21.82 -8.97
CA SER A 197 -6.77 -21.47 -7.75
C SER A 197 -7.41 -20.10 -7.87
N PHE A 198 -8.59 -19.95 -7.30
CA PHE A 198 -9.30 -18.69 -7.15
C PHE A 198 -9.94 -18.61 -5.76
N ASP A 199 -9.54 -17.65 -4.94
CA ASP A 199 -10.00 -17.45 -3.56
C ASP A 199 -11.15 -16.42 -3.42
N GLY A 200 -11.69 -15.93 -4.54
CA GLY A 200 -12.68 -14.86 -4.58
C GLY A 200 -12.07 -13.47 -4.82
N SER A 201 -10.74 -13.33 -4.66
CA SER A 201 -10.02 -12.08 -4.85
C SER A 201 -8.74 -12.23 -5.69
N ARG A 202 -8.14 -13.41 -5.65
CA ARG A 202 -6.89 -13.73 -6.35
C ARG A 202 -7.08 -14.95 -7.24
N PHE A 203 -6.63 -14.83 -8.48
CA PHE A 203 -6.61 -15.89 -9.48
C PHE A 203 -5.16 -16.26 -9.77
N SER A 204 -4.77 -17.48 -9.50
CA SER A 204 -3.38 -17.96 -9.64
C SER A 204 -3.31 -19.30 -10.34
N GLN A 205 -2.15 -19.62 -10.90
CA GLN A 205 -1.83 -20.92 -11.50
C GLN A 205 -0.38 -21.32 -11.20
N ALA A 206 -0.10 -22.62 -11.29
CA ALA A 206 1.25 -23.18 -11.27
C ALA A 206 1.36 -24.34 -12.25
N LEU A 207 2.59 -24.61 -12.73
CA LEU A 207 2.91 -25.78 -13.56
C LEU A 207 4.05 -26.54 -12.88
N ASP A 208 3.84 -27.81 -12.57
CA ASP A 208 4.79 -28.67 -11.86
C ASP A 208 5.35 -28.07 -10.56
N GLY A 209 4.53 -27.28 -9.87
CA GLY A 209 4.93 -26.56 -8.67
C GLY A 209 5.74 -25.28 -8.91
N ALA A 210 6.14 -24.98 -10.15
CA ALA A 210 6.67 -23.67 -10.48
C ALA A 210 5.56 -22.63 -10.33
N GLY A 211 5.74 -21.68 -9.40
CA GLY A 211 4.78 -20.64 -9.14
C GLY A 211 4.55 -19.76 -10.34
N SER A 212 3.34 -19.39 -10.55
CA SER A 212 2.94 -18.48 -11.59
C SER A 212 2.54 -17.14 -11.05
N ARG A 213 2.42 -16.20 -11.96
CA ARG A 213 1.77 -14.92 -11.72
C ARG A 213 0.33 -15.14 -11.29
N GLY A 214 -0.04 -14.69 -10.07
CA GLY A 214 -1.44 -14.53 -9.70
C GLY A 214 -1.88 -13.11 -10.03
N ILE A 215 -3.12 -12.93 -10.48
CA ILE A 215 -3.73 -11.62 -10.69
C ILE A 215 -4.84 -11.39 -9.66
N ALA A 216 -4.96 -10.15 -9.19
CA ALA A 216 -6.11 -9.77 -8.41
C ALA A 216 -7.36 -9.71 -9.29
N VAL A 217 -8.42 -10.39 -8.87
CA VAL A 217 -9.71 -10.43 -9.56
C VAL A 217 -10.77 -9.88 -8.62
N ARG A 218 -11.29 -8.71 -8.93
CA ARG A 218 -12.26 -8.01 -8.07
C ARG A 218 -13.72 -8.26 -8.49
N ALA A 219 -14.02 -9.47 -8.92
CA ALA A 219 -15.39 -9.84 -9.29
C ALA A 219 -15.65 -11.32 -8.99
N ALA A 220 -16.86 -11.63 -8.55
CA ALA A 220 -17.27 -13.02 -8.30
C ALA A 220 -17.48 -13.77 -9.62
N ILE A 221 -17.17 -15.09 -9.61
CA ILE A 221 -17.56 -15.97 -10.69
C ILE A 221 -19.09 -16.03 -10.71
N LEU A 222 -19.68 -15.75 -11.88
CA LEU A 222 -21.12 -15.95 -12.07
C LEU A 222 -21.40 -17.40 -12.41
N ALA A 223 -22.34 -17.99 -11.67
CA ALA A 223 -22.88 -19.29 -11.99
C ALA A 223 -23.59 -19.26 -13.36
N ASN A 224 -23.55 -20.38 -14.06
CA ASN A 224 -24.23 -20.57 -15.33
C ASN A 224 -24.94 -21.93 -15.40
N ASP A 225 -25.75 -22.11 -16.42
CA ASP A 225 -26.49 -23.35 -16.70
C ASP A 225 -25.73 -24.34 -17.61
N ARG A 226 -24.43 -24.09 -17.87
CA ARG A 226 -23.60 -24.92 -18.74
C ARG A 226 -23.11 -26.17 -18.01
N GLU A 227 -22.90 -27.21 -18.82
CA GLU A 227 -22.26 -28.44 -18.34
C GLU A 227 -20.76 -28.22 -18.10
N LEU A 228 -20.19 -28.92 -17.13
CA LEU A 228 -18.74 -29.03 -17.01
C LEU A 228 -18.25 -30.06 -18.04
N LEU A 229 -17.39 -29.62 -18.94
CA LEU A 229 -16.79 -30.45 -19.99
C LEU A 229 -15.35 -30.79 -19.66
N VAL A 230 -14.93 -32.02 -20.01
CA VAL A 230 -13.54 -32.49 -19.93
C VAL A 230 -13.09 -32.81 -21.36
N GLY A 231 -11.98 -32.20 -21.78
CA GLY A 231 -11.42 -32.36 -23.13
C GLY A 231 -12.11 -31.53 -24.23
N ALA A 232 -12.99 -30.59 -23.86
CA ALA A 232 -13.58 -29.65 -24.81
C ALA A 232 -13.91 -28.30 -24.18
N GLY A 233 -13.95 -27.28 -25.01
CA GLY A 233 -14.28 -25.91 -24.62
C GLY A 233 -15.78 -25.64 -24.51
N PRO A 234 -16.13 -24.57 -23.79
CA PRO A 234 -17.52 -24.15 -23.57
C PRO A 234 -18.13 -23.57 -24.83
N GLN A 235 -19.41 -23.73 -24.97
CA GLN A 235 -20.06 -23.38 -26.21
C GLN A 235 -21.41 -22.70 -26.06
N VAL A 236 -21.64 -21.83 -26.98
CA VAL A 236 -22.98 -21.61 -27.57
C VAL A 236 -23.24 -22.80 -28.49
N ALA A 237 -23.72 -23.94 -28.02
CA ALA A 237 -23.83 -25.26 -28.65
C ALA A 237 -23.55 -25.36 -30.18
N PRO A 238 -22.80 -26.34 -30.66
CA PRO A 238 -22.18 -27.52 -30.01
C PRO A 238 -20.74 -27.23 -29.51
N ALA A 239 -20.15 -28.16 -28.68
CA ALA A 239 -18.81 -28.09 -28.15
C ALA A 239 -17.74 -27.82 -29.24
N THR A 240 -16.77 -26.92 -29.00
CA THR A 240 -15.64 -26.65 -29.89
C THR A 240 -14.35 -26.62 -29.11
N GLU A 241 -13.23 -26.38 -29.76
CA GLU A 241 -11.90 -26.32 -29.18
C GLU A 241 -11.58 -27.61 -28.37
N PHE A 242 -11.66 -28.75 -29.06
CA PHE A 242 -11.41 -30.06 -28.50
C PHE A 242 -9.94 -30.28 -28.16
N LEU A 243 -9.66 -31.02 -27.09
CA LEU A 243 -8.30 -31.37 -26.69
C LEU A 243 -7.68 -32.38 -27.71
N GLN A 244 -6.47 -32.07 -28.14
CA GLN A 244 -5.56 -33.04 -28.75
C GLN A 244 -4.50 -33.37 -27.71
N GLY A 245 -4.76 -34.39 -26.88
CA GLY A 245 -3.91 -34.66 -25.70
C GLY A 245 -4.45 -35.73 -24.80
N GLU A 246 -3.92 -35.79 -23.60
CA GLU A 246 -4.23 -36.82 -22.60
C GLU A 246 -4.34 -36.22 -21.22
N ILE A 247 -5.27 -36.75 -20.44
CA ILE A 247 -5.49 -36.36 -19.03
C ILE A 247 -5.39 -37.62 -18.17
N ALA A 248 -4.54 -37.56 -17.13
CA ALA A 248 -4.33 -38.66 -16.20
C ALA A 248 -5.20 -38.53 -14.94
N GLU A 249 -5.39 -37.29 -14.44
CA GLU A 249 -6.19 -37.05 -13.24
C GLU A 249 -6.68 -35.60 -13.18
N ILE A 250 -7.89 -35.40 -12.63
CA ILE A 250 -8.46 -34.08 -12.32
C ILE A 250 -8.96 -34.10 -10.89
N LEU A 251 -8.56 -33.10 -10.11
CA LEU A 251 -9.05 -32.85 -8.75
C LEU A 251 -9.62 -31.43 -8.72
N LEU A 252 -10.91 -31.24 -8.35
CA LEU A 252 -11.56 -29.95 -8.25
C LEU A 252 -12.17 -29.76 -6.86
N TYR A 253 -11.69 -28.75 -6.14
CA TYR A 253 -12.16 -28.33 -4.82
C TYR A 253 -13.05 -27.11 -4.93
N ASP A 254 -14.08 -27.02 -4.08
CA ASP A 254 -15.06 -25.91 -4.06
C ASP A 254 -14.56 -24.64 -3.33
N GLN A 255 -13.29 -24.62 -2.95
CA GLN A 255 -12.64 -23.47 -2.32
C GLN A 255 -11.15 -23.41 -2.70
N ALA A 256 -10.54 -22.25 -2.48
CA ALA A 256 -9.10 -22.10 -2.57
C ALA A 256 -8.45 -22.87 -1.41
N LEU A 257 -7.64 -23.87 -1.73
CA LEU A 257 -6.86 -24.60 -0.73
C LEU A 257 -5.70 -23.73 -0.21
N PRO A 258 -5.41 -23.79 1.10
CA PRO A 258 -4.19 -23.19 1.65
C PRO A 258 -2.93 -23.79 1.02
N ALA A 259 -1.84 -23.02 0.95
CA ALA A 259 -0.60 -23.45 0.32
C ALA A 259 -0.06 -24.80 0.84
N PRO A 260 -0.09 -25.12 2.15
CA PRO A 260 0.35 -26.45 2.63
C PRO A 260 -0.48 -27.62 2.09
N GLU A 261 -1.79 -27.40 1.87
CA GLU A 261 -2.69 -28.42 1.31
C GLU A 261 -2.44 -28.56 -0.20
N CYS A 262 -2.24 -27.45 -0.93
CA CYS A 262 -1.81 -27.49 -2.33
C CYS A 262 -0.47 -28.27 -2.48
N ASP A 263 0.48 -28.05 -1.59
CA ASP A 263 1.76 -28.78 -1.56
C ASP A 263 1.57 -30.29 -1.33
N GLN A 264 0.61 -30.64 -0.50
CA GLN A 264 0.30 -32.04 -0.25
C GLN A 264 -0.32 -32.71 -1.48
N VAL A 265 -1.27 -32.05 -2.15
CA VAL A 265 -1.86 -32.54 -3.42
C VAL A 265 -0.79 -32.65 -4.52
N ARG A 266 0.05 -31.64 -4.66
CA ARG A 266 1.17 -31.66 -5.63
C ARG A 266 2.11 -32.83 -5.39
N ARG A 267 2.52 -33.08 -4.16
CA ARG A 267 3.39 -34.22 -3.82
C ARG A 267 2.70 -35.57 -4.08
N TYR A 268 1.40 -35.68 -3.82
CA TYR A 268 0.65 -36.87 -4.17
C TYR A 268 0.69 -37.13 -5.68
N LEU A 269 0.34 -36.12 -6.50
CA LEU A 269 0.31 -36.26 -7.95
C LEU A 269 1.71 -36.49 -8.52
N ALA A 270 2.72 -35.78 -8.04
CA ALA A 270 4.10 -35.92 -8.46
C ALA A 270 4.65 -37.33 -8.19
N THR A 271 4.34 -37.89 -7.02
CA THR A 271 4.74 -39.26 -6.66
C THR A 271 4.03 -40.28 -7.52
N LYS A 272 2.70 -40.12 -7.70
CA LYS A 272 1.88 -41.06 -8.47
C LYS A 272 2.26 -41.13 -9.94
N TYR A 273 2.59 -39.99 -10.55
CA TYR A 273 2.89 -39.88 -11.97
C TYR A 273 4.37 -39.71 -12.30
N ALA A 274 5.25 -39.85 -11.32
CA ALA A 274 6.69 -39.63 -11.44
C ALA A 274 7.04 -38.32 -12.17
N ILE A 275 6.42 -37.22 -11.72
CA ILE A 275 6.65 -35.84 -12.21
C ILE A 275 7.63 -35.16 -11.27
N ALA A 276 8.70 -34.57 -11.81
CA ALA A 276 9.63 -33.77 -11.02
C ALA A 276 8.95 -32.41 -10.73
N LEU A 277 8.76 -32.13 -9.45
CA LEU A 277 8.34 -30.80 -9.03
C LEU A 277 9.53 -29.85 -9.13
N ALA A 278 9.29 -28.63 -9.56
CA ALA A 278 10.26 -27.56 -9.42
C ALA A 278 10.64 -27.47 -7.93
N GLU A 279 11.96 -27.40 -7.65
CA GLU A 279 12.40 -27.21 -6.26
C GLU A 279 11.67 -25.98 -5.71
N ALA A 280 10.94 -26.18 -4.64
CA ALA A 280 10.32 -25.08 -3.93
C ALA A 280 11.47 -24.15 -3.51
N SER A 281 11.69 -23.06 -4.24
CA SER A 281 12.38 -21.94 -3.65
C SER A 281 11.62 -21.66 -2.35
N SER A 282 12.30 -21.65 -1.24
CA SER A 282 11.76 -21.41 0.10
C SER A 282 11.31 -19.96 0.24
N SER A 283 10.40 -19.56 -0.63
CA SER A 283 9.63 -18.32 -0.57
C SER A 283 8.18 -18.73 -0.34
N GLU A 284 7.62 -18.29 0.77
CA GLU A 284 6.18 -18.23 0.97
C GLU A 284 5.45 -17.88 -0.34
N PRO A 285 4.13 -18.24 -0.50
CA PRO A 285 3.32 -17.80 -1.62
C PRO A 285 2.96 -16.32 -1.50
N GLY A 286 3.98 -15.48 -1.42
CA GLY A 286 3.97 -14.13 -1.89
C GLY A 286 4.43 -14.22 -3.34
N VAL A 287 3.69 -13.62 -4.25
CA VAL A 287 4.08 -13.39 -5.63
C VAL A 287 5.59 -13.16 -5.67
N PRO A 288 6.37 -13.95 -6.41
CA PRO A 288 7.64 -13.46 -6.83
C PRO A 288 7.34 -12.37 -7.87
N ASP A 289 7.27 -11.10 -7.44
CA ASP A 289 7.97 -10.13 -8.25
C ASP A 289 9.40 -10.69 -8.25
N GLU A 290 9.84 -11.23 -9.38
CA GLU A 290 11.27 -11.40 -9.58
C GLU A 290 11.90 -10.11 -9.10
N PRO A 291 12.86 -10.14 -8.17
CA PRO A 291 13.65 -8.94 -7.92
C PRO A 291 14.05 -8.50 -9.31
N LEU A 292 13.69 -7.28 -9.69
CA LEU A 292 14.11 -6.70 -10.95
C LEU A 292 15.55 -7.13 -11.10
N PRO A 293 15.94 -7.75 -12.24
CA PRO A 293 17.31 -8.18 -12.40
C PRO A 293 18.12 -6.97 -11.97
N MET A 294 18.75 -7.09 -10.79
CA MET A 294 19.65 -6.06 -10.30
C MET A 294 20.72 -6.01 -11.37
N THR A 295 20.53 -5.12 -12.35
CA THR A 295 21.63 -4.77 -13.22
C THR A 295 22.70 -4.37 -12.25
N ALA A 296 23.69 -5.23 -12.20
CA ALA A 296 24.73 -5.22 -11.17
C ALA A 296 25.08 -3.79 -10.82
N ALA A 297 25.26 -3.55 -9.53
CA ALA A 297 25.54 -2.27 -8.91
C ALA A 297 26.86 -1.61 -9.40
N ASP A 298 27.22 -1.74 -10.64
CA ASP A 298 28.47 -1.26 -11.25
C ASP A 298 28.30 0.05 -12.02
N ALA A 299 27.10 0.67 -11.99
CA ALA A 299 26.98 2.02 -12.52
C ALA A 299 27.57 2.99 -11.50
N THR A 300 28.72 3.53 -11.78
CA THR A 300 29.32 4.65 -11.03
C THR A 300 28.28 5.77 -10.91
N PRO A 301 27.97 6.26 -9.69
CA PRO A 301 27.03 7.35 -9.51
C PRO A 301 27.34 8.53 -10.42
N GLU A 302 26.33 9.01 -11.13
CA GLU A 302 26.46 10.15 -12.05
C GLU A 302 26.55 11.44 -11.24
N THR A 303 27.67 12.19 -11.38
CA THR A 303 27.90 13.44 -10.68
C THR A 303 27.86 14.64 -11.62
N ARG A 304 27.28 15.73 -11.14
CA ARG A 304 27.25 17.02 -11.83
C ARG A 304 27.50 18.16 -10.87
N THR A 305 28.34 19.10 -11.27
CA THR A 305 28.58 20.37 -10.58
C THR A 305 28.40 21.51 -11.58
N LEU A 306 27.61 22.53 -11.25
CA LEU A 306 27.49 23.72 -12.09
C LEU A 306 28.77 24.52 -12.03
N ALA A 307 29.17 25.09 -13.16
CA ALA A 307 30.25 26.05 -13.18
C ALA A 307 29.93 27.25 -12.25
N PRO A 308 30.94 27.87 -11.60
CA PRO A 308 30.67 28.97 -10.65
C PRO A 308 29.85 30.11 -11.23
N ALA A 309 30.03 30.45 -12.51
CA ALA A 309 29.24 31.48 -13.20
C ALA A 309 27.77 31.08 -13.38
N GLU A 310 27.50 29.80 -13.68
CA GLU A 310 26.16 29.26 -13.81
C GLU A 310 25.45 29.24 -12.46
N ALA A 311 26.10 28.76 -11.41
CA ALA A 311 25.56 28.75 -10.05
C ALA A 311 25.23 30.15 -9.55
N ALA A 312 26.12 31.13 -9.83
CA ALA A 312 25.86 32.55 -9.53
C ALA A 312 24.68 33.11 -10.35
N ALA A 313 24.52 32.70 -11.61
CA ALA A 313 23.38 33.11 -12.44
C ALA A 313 22.04 32.56 -11.88
N VAL A 314 22.04 31.33 -11.39
CA VAL A 314 20.86 30.74 -10.72
C VAL A 314 20.47 31.56 -9.48
N LEU A 315 21.41 31.87 -8.59
CA LEU A 315 21.15 32.70 -7.41
C LEU A 315 20.66 34.10 -7.77
N ARG A 316 21.32 34.78 -8.75
CA ARG A 316 20.88 36.09 -9.21
C ARG A 316 19.45 36.09 -9.75
N ARG A 317 19.07 35.06 -10.49
CA ARG A 317 17.72 34.91 -11.02
C ARG A 317 16.72 34.78 -9.86
N ASP A 318 17.01 33.95 -8.86
CA ASP A 318 16.17 33.77 -7.70
C ASP A 318 16.02 35.05 -6.87
N TRP A 319 17.12 35.74 -6.56
CA TRP A 319 17.09 37.00 -5.80
C TRP A 319 16.30 38.09 -6.53
N LEU A 320 16.43 38.20 -7.86
CA LEU A 320 15.64 39.14 -8.65
C LEU A 320 14.17 38.76 -8.69
N PHE A 321 13.81 37.46 -8.69
CA PHE A 321 12.44 37.00 -8.50
C PHE A 321 11.90 37.48 -7.15
N GLN A 322 12.68 37.38 -6.08
CA GLN A 322 12.28 37.82 -4.75
C GLN A 322 12.09 39.36 -4.65
N ALA A 323 12.71 40.13 -5.51
CA ALA A 323 12.54 41.59 -5.61
C ALA A 323 11.44 42.00 -6.61
N ALA A 324 10.87 41.07 -7.38
CA ALA A 324 9.95 41.39 -8.46
C ALA A 324 8.72 42.18 -7.97
N GLY A 325 8.26 43.14 -8.78
CA GLY A 325 7.10 44.01 -8.47
C GLY A 325 7.37 45.12 -7.48
N ARG A 326 8.61 45.31 -7.00
CA ARG A 326 8.99 46.36 -6.05
C ARG A 326 10.13 47.22 -6.57
N PRO A 327 10.19 48.53 -6.21
CA PRO A 327 11.33 49.36 -6.55
C PRO A 327 12.62 48.79 -5.93
N LEU A 328 13.66 48.56 -6.75
CA LEU A 328 14.91 47.96 -6.28
C LEU A 328 15.57 48.74 -5.13
N ARG A 329 15.47 50.09 -5.16
CA ARG A 329 15.96 50.91 -4.05
C ARG A 329 15.32 50.54 -2.71
N GLN A 330 13.99 50.33 -2.69
CA GLN A 330 13.28 49.91 -1.49
C GLN A 330 13.72 48.50 -1.09
N CYS A 331 13.85 47.57 -2.05
CA CYS A 331 14.37 46.24 -1.78
C CYS A 331 15.78 46.26 -1.15
N ILE A 332 16.66 47.16 -1.61
CA ILE A 332 18.01 47.30 -1.00
C ILE A 332 17.91 47.76 0.46
N VAL A 333 17.06 48.73 0.77
CA VAL A 333 16.86 49.23 2.14
C VAL A 333 16.35 48.14 3.04
N ASP A 334 15.34 47.41 2.58
CA ASP A 334 14.74 46.32 3.33
C ASP A 334 15.76 45.17 3.58
N GLU A 335 16.48 44.76 2.53
CA GLU A 335 17.49 43.71 2.63
C GLU A 335 18.66 44.04 3.56
N LEU A 336 19.08 45.30 3.57
CA LEU A 336 20.07 45.78 4.54
C LEU A 336 19.54 45.70 5.98
N GLY A 337 18.28 46.10 6.20
CA GLY A 337 17.60 45.99 7.49
C GLY A 337 17.48 44.54 7.94
N TRP A 338 17.01 43.66 7.06
CA TRP A 338 16.87 42.23 7.35
C TRP A 338 18.21 41.54 7.59
N ALA A 339 19.25 41.84 6.81
CA ALA A 339 20.60 41.32 7.03
C ALA A 339 21.18 41.71 8.41
N ARG A 340 20.92 42.95 8.85
CA ARG A 340 21.34 43.42 10.19
C ARG A 340 20.56 42.74 11.31
N ALA A 341 19.25 42.63 11.15
CA ALA A 341 18.39 41.91 12.11
C ALA A 341 18.83 40.44 12.26
N LEU A 342 19.11 39.77 11.14
CA LEU A 342 19.65 38.42 11.11
C LEU A 342 21.02 38.33 11.82
N ALA A 343 21.95 39.25 11.50
CA ALA A 343 23.23 39.31 12.17
C ALA A 343 23.12 39.53 13.68
N ALA A 344 22.24 40.45 14.11
CA ALA A 344 21.97 40.70 15.52
C ALA A 344 21.43 39.46 16.24
N ARG A 345 20.52 38.75 15.61
CA ARG A 345 19.99 37.50 16.15
C ARG A 345 21.07 36.43 16.31
N LEU A 346 21.91 36.21 15.30
CA LEU A 346 22.99 35.22 15.32
C LEU A 346 24.12 35.59 16.29
N GLY A 347 24.38 36.89 16.46
CA GLY A 347 25.36 37.42 17.39
C GLY A 347 24.91 37.50 18.84
N ALA A 348 23.61 37.28 19.15
CA ALA A 348 23.09 37.38 20.48
C ALA A 348 23.72 36.34 21.42
N GLY A 349 24.51 36.82 22.38
CA GLY A 349 25.23 35.97 23.34
C GLY A 349 26.48 35.25 22.80
N ARG A 350 26.92 35.54 21.56
CA ARG A 350 28.07 34.88 20.92
C ARG A 350 28.94 35.92 20.16
N ARG A 351 30.22 35.78 20.27
CA ARG A 351 31.15 36.52 19.41
C ARG A 351 31.49 35.67 18.18
N LEU A 352 31.12 36.17 16.99
CA LEU A 352 31.39 35.55 15.69
C LEU A 352 32.26 36.51 14.88
N PRO A 353 33.60 36.40 14.88
CA PRO A 353 34.49 37.37 14.24
C PRO A 353 34.15 37.59 12.76
N ALA A 354 33.86 36.54 12.03
CA ALA A 354 33.50 36.62 10.62
C ALA A 354 32.15 37.37 10.38
N LEU A 355 31.30 37.53 11.38
CA LEU A 355 30.09 38.34 11.31
C LEU A 355 30.41 39.85 11.37
N GLU A 356 31.51 40.22 12.05
CA GLU A 356 32.00 41.61 12.09
C GLU A 356 32.42 42.07 10.68
N ASP A 357 33.10 41.21 9.89
CA ASP A 357 33.47 41.49 8.51
C ASP A 357 32.23 41.66 7.60
N ASP A 358 31.22 40.80 7.70
CA ASP A 358 30.00 40.92 6.94
C ASP A 358 29.23 42.21 7.29
N LEU A 359 29.21 42.62 8.57
CA LEU A 359 28.57 43.87 9.01
C LEU A 359 29.34 45.08 8.50
N ALA A 360 30.67 45.04 8.44
CA ALA A 360 31.49 46.09 7.85
C ALA A 360 31.22 46.25 6.35
N GLU A 361 31.09 45.12 5.62
CA GLU A 361 30.71 45.14 4.19
C GLU A 361 29.29 45.70 3.99
N LEU A 362 28.30 45.32 4.81
CA LEU A 362 26.97 45.91 4.76
C LEU A 362 27.00 47.44 5.01
N ALA A 363 27.86 47.94 5.89
CA ALA A 363 27.99 49.37 6.15
C ALA A 363 28.55 50.12 4.93
N LEU A 364 29.50 49.52 4.21
CA LEU A 364 30.01 50.08 2.93
C LEU A 364 28.91 50.09 1.83
N LEU A 365 28.14 49.02 1.70
CA LEU A 365 27.04 48.96 0.71
C LEU A 365 25.94 49.97 1.05
N GLU A 366 25.64 50.19 2.31
CA GLU A 366 24.71 51.22 2.75
C GLU A 366 25.24 52.64 2.49
N GLN A 367 26.54 52.89 2.67
CA GLN A 367 27.15 54.16 2.34
C GLN A 367 27.00 54.43 0.83
N ARG A 368 27.30 53.45 -0.04
CA ARG A 368 27.09 53.56 -1.48
C ARG A 368 25.65 53.92 -1.83
N LEU A 369 24.65 53.33 -1.15
CA LEU A 369 23.25 53.64 -1.36
C LEU A 369 22.93 55.08 -0.96
N ARG A 370 23.53 55.61 0.12
CA ARG A 370 23.37 57.01 0.57
C ARG A 370 24.01 57.99 -0.43
N ASP A 371 25.23 57.69 -0.88
CA ASP A 371 25.98 58.56 -1.79
C ASP A 371 25.34 58.70 -3.17
N ALA A 372 24.66 57.62 -3.66
CA ALA A 372 23.90 57.62 -4.90
C ALA A 372 22.64 58.50 -4.84
N GLY A 373 22.18 58.87 -3.64
CA GLY A 373 21.05 59.77 -3.46
C GLY A 373 19.77 59.23 -4.13
N ALA A 374 18.95 60.14 -4.66
CA ALA A 374 17.67 59.78 -5.34
C ALA A 374 17.90 59.31 -6.80
N SER A 375 19.08 59.52 -7.36
CA SER A 375 19.38 59.31 -8.79
C SER A 375 20.10 57.99 -9.09
N LEU A 376 19.94 56.97 -8.26
CA LEU A 376 20.54 55.64 -8.45
C LEU A 376 20.11 55.02 -9.79
N ALA A 377 21.06 54.82 -10.71
CA ALA A 377 20.78 54.22 -12.01
C ALA A 377 20.28 52.76 -11.84
N ALA A 378 19.38 52.32 -12.72
CA ALA A 378 18.76 50.97 -12.63
C ALA A 378 19.80 49.82 -12.62
N ALA A 379 20.87 49.95 -13.41
CA ALA A 379 21.95 48.97 -13.46
C ALA A 379 22.74 48.91 -12.12
N GLU A 380 23.05 50.10 -11.58
CA GLU A 380 23.75 50.24 -10.30
C GLU A 380 22.85 49.76 -9.13
N ALA A 381 21.55 50.07 -9.14
CA ALA A 381 20.58 49.55 -8.17
C ALA A 381 20.56 48.02 -8.17
N ARG A 382 20.59 47.41 -9.35
CA ARG A 382 20.62 45.95 -9.51
C ARG A 382 21.92 45.34 -8.96
N GLU A 383 23.06 45.93 -9.25
CA GLU A 383 24.34 45.46 -8.72
C GLU A 383 24.39 45.55 -7.19
N LEU A 384 23.96 46.71 -6.66
CA LEU A 384 23.93 46.96 -5.22
C LEU A 384 23.01 46.01 -4.49
N TYR A 385 21.79 45.76 -5.05
CA TYR A 385 20.85 44.75 -4.53
C TYR A 385 21.49 43.38 -4.46
N LEU A 386 22.11 42.92 -5.54
CA LEU A 386 22.75 41.62 -5.60
C LEU A 386 23.95 41.51 -4.61
N ALA A 387 24.70 42.58 -4.42
CA ALA A 387 25.78 42.61 -3.42
C ALA A 387 25.24 42.47 -1.99
N VAL A 388 24.18 43.20 -1.64
CA VAL A 388 23.52 43.07 -0.33
C VAL A 388 22.96 41.65 -0.10
N ARG A 389 22.33 41.06 -1.11
CA ARG A 389 21.83 39.67 -1.04
C ARG A 389 22.98 38.67 -0.82
N GLN A 390 24.12 38.89 -1.48
CA GLN A 390 25.31 38.04 -1.28
C GLN A 390 25.80 38.07 0.17
N VAL A 391 25.86 39.26 0.78
CA VAL A 391 26.28 39.41 2.19
C VAL A 391 25.23 38.77 3.12
N LYS A 392 23.94 39.07 2.91
CA LYS A 392 22.87 38.48 3.71
C LYS A 392 22.89 36.94 3.69
N ARG A 393 23.10 36.34 2.49
CA ARG A 393 23.27 34.89 2.35
C ARG A 393 24.45 34.38 3.19
N ARG A 394 25.62 35.02 3.14
CA ARG A 394 26.75 34.64 3.97
C ARG A 394 26.44 34.70 5.46
N ILE A 395 25.74 35.76 5.89
CA ILE A 395 25.28 35.89 7.30
C ILE A 395 24.38 34.73 7.68
N LEU A 396 23.38 34.38 6.86
CA LEU A 396 22.46 33.26 7.15
C LEU A 396 23.21 31.96 7.29
N PHE A 397 24.17 31.69 6.41
CA PHE A 397 24.97 30.44 6.45
C PHE A 397 26.01 30.40 7.59
N ARG A 398 26.10 31.44 8.45
CA ARG A 398 26.83 31.40 9.73
C ARG A 398 26.00 30.83 10.88
N ASP A 399 24.71 30.50 10.64
CA ASP A 399 23.87 29.88 11.64
C ASP A 399 24.44 28.49 12.01
N PRO A 400 24.76 28.25 13.32
CA PRO A 400 25.33 26.97 13.74
C PRO A 400 24.41 25.75 13.45
N ALA A 401 23.12 25.97 13.25
CA ALA A 401 22.21 24.91 12.87
C ALA A 401 22.48 24.37 11.44
N ILE A 402 23.23 25.12 10.63
CA ILE A 402 23.68 24.70 9.30
C ILE A 402 25.02 23.96 9.42
N ALA A 403 25.08 22.96 10.31
CA ALA A 403 26.23 22.04 10.38
C ALA A 403 26.20 20.95 9.30
N VAL A 404 25.20 20.98 8.45
CA VAL A 404 24.95 19.99 7.40
C VAL A 404 25.76 20.33 6.16
N THR A 405 26.50 19.35 5.64
CA THR A 405 27.31 19.52 4.42
C THR A 405 26.71 18.82 3.21
N SER A 406 25.86 17.83 3.44
CA SER A 406 25.26 17.01 2.40
C SER A 406 23.77 16.78 2.67
N LEU A 407 22.97 16.77 1.61
CA LEU A 407 21.54 16.47 1.65
C LEU A 407 21.22 15.27 0.77
N LEU A 408 20.26 14.46 1.23
CA LEU A 408 19.53 13.51 0.42
C LEU A 408 18.23 14.17 -0.01
N LEU A 409 17.82 14.03 -1.28
CA LEU A 409 16.60 14.60 -1.80
C LEU A 409 16.03 13.79 -2.98
N VAL A 410 14.76 13.93 -3.23
CA VAL A 410 14.07 13.38 -4.39
C VAL A 410 13.77 14.51 -5.37
N ASP A 411 14.06 14.30 -6.65
CA ASP A 411 13.70 15.17 -7.74
C ASP A 411 12.78 14.39 -8.69
N SER A 412 11.47 14.67 -8.62
CA SER A 412 10.45 13.81 -9.22
C SER A 412 9.52 14.60 -10.14
N PRO A 413 9.16 14.03 -11.33
CA PRO A 413 8.15 14.58 -12.21
C PRO A 413 6.73 14.37 -11.63
N TYR A 414 6.54 14.72 -10.36
CA TYR A 414 5.27 14.59 -9.67
C TYR A 414 4.11 15.06 -10.55
N PRO A 415 2.91 14.43 -10.51
CA PRO A 415 1.80 14.80 -11.37
C PRO A 415 1.43 16.27 -11.17
N GLN A 416 1.78 17.09 -12.12
CA GLN A 416 1.48 18.50 -12.10
C GLN A 416 0.10 18.74 -12.68
N GLY A 417 -0.63 19.68 -12.12
CA GLY A 417 -1.98 19.98 -12.56
C GLY A 417 -3.00 18.89 -12.21
N SER A 418 -2.60 17.90 -11.41
CA SER A 418 -3.57 17.00 -10.79
C SER A 418 -4.27 17.78 -9.68
N GLU A 419 -5.51 18.12 -9.89
CA GLU A 419 -6.38 18.74 -8.89
C GLU A 419 -6.94 17.72 -7.90
N TRP A 420 -6.62 16.45 -8.08
CA TRP A 420 -7.09 15.32 -7.28
C TRP A 420 -5.93 14.63 -6.56
N PRO A 421 -5.47 15.21 -5.46
CA PRO A 421 -4.34 14.64 -4.70
C PRO A 421 -4.62 13.25 -4.14
N HIS A 422 -5.86 12.89 -3.89
CA HIS A 422 -6.23 11.52 -3.58
C HIS A 422 -5.76 10.56 -4.66
N GLU A 423 -6.01 10.88 -5.91
CA GLU A 423 -5.53 10.06 -7.02
C GLU A 423 -4.01 10.07 -7.13
N ALA A 424 -3.37 11.19 -6.80
CA ALA A 424 -1.92 11.30 -6.84
C ALA A 424 -1.23 10.57 -5.69
N LEU A 425 -1.90 10.42 -4.53
CA LEU A 425 -1.33 9.78 -3.33
C LEU A 425 -1.95 8.43 -3.01
N HIS A 426 -3.20 8.18 -3.31
CA HIS A 426 -3.86 6.91 -2.99
C HIS A 426 -3.79 5.89 -4.12
N HIS A 427 -3.63 6.33 -5.34
CA HIS A 427 -3.21 5.52 -6.48
C HIS A 427 -1.75 5.72 -6.77
N LEU A 428 -0.97 5.96 -5.76
CA LEU A 428 0.48 6.20 -5.88
C LEU A 428 1.15 5.11 -6.69
N GLY A 429 0.70 3.88 -6.56
CA GLY A 429 1.19 2.79 -7.34
C GLY A 429 1.01 2.99 -8.85
N LYS A 430 -0.17 3.36 -9.30
CA LYS A 430 -0.54 3.29 -10.71
C LYS A 430 -0.40 4.60 -11.49
N ARG A 431 -0.41 5.75 -10.83
CA ARG A 431 -0.43 7.06 -11.51
C ARG A 431 0.78 7.96 -11.24
N ALA A 432 1.66 7.60 -10.31
CA ALA A 432 2.87 8.37 -10.08
C ALA A 432 3.75 8.35 -11.33
N ALA A 433 4.15 9.54 -11.77
CA ALA A 433 5.00 9.68 -12.94
C ALA A 433 6.40 9.09 -12.68
N THR A 434 6.87 8.29 -13.62
CA THR A 434 8.25 7.78 -13.65
C THR A 434 9.23 8.85 -14.14
N GLY A 435 10.54 8.60 -14.05
CA GLY A 435 11.59 9.55 -14.44
C GLY A 435 12.17 10.31 -13.25
N GLY A 436 11.78 9.97 -12.02
CA GLY A 436 12.32 10.53 -10.80
C GLY A 436 13.78 10.17 -10.56
N ARG A 437 14.41 10.89 -9.64
CA ARG A 437 15.83 10.71 -9.26
C ARG A 437 15.98 10.78 -7.76
N LEU A 438 16.80 9.87 -7.21
CA LEU A 438 17.30 9.97 -5.85
C LEU A 438 18.67 10.66 -5.90
N LEU A 439 18.81 11.80 -5.25
CA LEU A 439 19.97 12.68 -5.37
C LEU A 439 20.63 12.90 -4.01
N ARG A 440 21.95 12.95 -4.02
CA ARG A 440 22.79 13.53 -2.98
C ARG A 440 23.30 14.88 -3.46
N LEU A 441 23.17 15.91 -2.65
CA LEU A 441 23.72 17.23 -2.86
C LEU A 441 24.80 17.51 -1.82
N ASP A 442 26.03 17.67 -2.26
CA ASP A 442 27.17 18.09 -1.43
C ASP A 442 27.40 19.60 -1.61
N GLY A 443 27.28 20.34 -0.52
CA GLY A 443 27.28 21.82 -0.52
C GLY A 443 25.84 22.40 -0.66
N LEU A 444 25.47 23.28 0.28
CA LEU A 444 24.12 23.86 0.37
C LEU A 444 24.00 25.11 -0.51
N HIS A 445 24.28 24.99 -1.78
CA HIS A 445 24.17 26.06 -2.77
C HIS A 445 24.01 25.49 -4.19
N PRO A 446 23.50 26.25 -5.17
CA PRO A 446 23.25 25.76 -6.53
C PRO A 446 24.49 25.21 -7.25
N GLY A 447 25.70 25.64 -6.85
CA GLY A 447 26.95 25.11 -7.34
C GLY A 447 27.49 23.89 -6.56
N GLY A 448 26.71 23.34 -5.66
CA GLY A 448 27.03 22.09 -4.96
C GLY A 448 27.12 20.91 -5.92
N THR A 449 27.85 19.89 -5.51
CA THR A 449 27.97 18.65 -6.32
C THR A 449 26.72 17.79 -6.14
N VAL A 450 25.99 17.57 -7.22
CA VAL A 450 24.82 16.69 -7.27
C VAL A 450 25.24 15.32 -7.76
N THR A 451 24.96 14.29 -6.98
CA THR A 451 25.21 12.89 -7.34
C THR A 451 23.87 12.16 -7.48
N ARG A 452 23.62 11.56 -8.63
CA ARG A 452 22.48 10.64 -8.82
C ARG A 452 22.88 9.29 -8.27
N LEU A 453 22.26 8.89 -7.14
CA LEU A 453 22.66 7.66 -6.42
C LEU A 453 22.27 6.38 -7.17
N LEU A 454 21.19 6.40 -7.91
CA LEU A 454 20.66 5.26 -8.65
C LEU A 454 20.49 5.63 -10.15
N PRO A 455 21.58 5.78 -10.91
CA PRO A 455 21.53 6.31 -12.28
C PRO A 455 20.76 5.40 -13.25
N ASN A 456 20.76 4.09 -13.01
CA ASN A 456 20.06 3.10 -13.85
C ASN A 456 18.57 2.95 -13.51
N GLN A 457 18.08 3.63 -12.45
CA GLN A 457 16.68 3.58 -12.04
C GLN A 457 15.97 4.86 -12.49
N THR A 458 14.90 4.71 -13.28
CA THR A 458 14.11 5.81 -13.86
C THR A 458 12.66 5.82 -13.39
N GLY A 459 12.35 5.06 -12.35
CA GLY A 459 11.02 4.94 -11.79
C GLY A 459 10.59 6.18 -10.98
N ALA A 460 9.60 6.00 -10.14
CA ALA A 460 9.14 7.02 -9.20
C ALA A 460 9.70 6.76 -7.80
N PHE A 461 10.28 7.80 -7.21
CA PHE A 461 10.84 7.78 -5.84
C PHE A 461 9.97 8.64 -4.93
N LEU A 462 9.80 8.19 -3.67
CA LEU A 462 9.02 8.94 -2.69
C LEU A 462 9.61 8.76 -1.28
N ARG A 463 9.59 9.84 -0.49
CA ARG A 463 9.88 9.92 0.95
C ARG A 463 10.98 8.97 1.47
N PRO A 464 12.23 9.27 1.21
CA PRO A 464 13.33 8.54 1.82
C PRO A 464 13.42 8.82 3.32
N ASP A 465 13.89 7.83 4.09
CA ASP A 465 14.37 8.00 5.45
C ASP A 465 15.82 7.49 5.57
N LEU A 466 16.54 7.97 6.57
CA LEU A 466 17.94 7.63 6.75
C LEU A 466 18.13 6.80 8.02
N SER A 467 18.96 5.77 7.97
CA SER A 467 19.34 5.02 9.16
C SER A 467 20.01 5.94 10.20
N PHE A 468 19.96 5.61 11.50
CA PHE A 468 20.48 6.46 12.56
C PHE A 468 21.99 6.72 12.47
N ASP A 469 22.71 5.78 11.85
CA ASP A 469 24.15 5.92 11.59
C ASP A 469 24.47 6.67 10.28
N GLY A 470 23.43 7.03 9.50
CA GLY A 470 23.58 7.75 8.24
C GLY A 470 24.12 6.93 7.07
N ARG A 471 24.22 5.59 7.21
CA ARG A 471 24.87 4.73 6.20
C ARG A 471 23.91 4.10 5.20
N ARG A 472 22.63 4.00 5.52
CA ARG A 472 21.61 3.38 4.68
C ARG A 472 20.44 4.31 4.47
N ILE A 473 19.88 4.26 3.29
CA ILE A 473 18.70 4.99 2.86
C ILE A 473 17.59 3.98 2.66
N LEU A 474 16.46 4.23 3.32
CA LEU A 474 15.20 3.52 3.14
C LEU A 474 14.29 4.39 2.28
N LEU A 475 13.69 3.84 1.25
CA LEU A 475 12.87 4.59 0.30
C LEU A 475 11.73 3.74 -0.22
N CYS A 476 10.68 4.37 -0.68
CA CYS A 476 9.72 3.72 -1.54
C CYS A 476 10.01 4.04 -3.01
N PHE A 477 10.01 3.00 -3.81
CA PHE A 477 10.36 3.05 -5.21
C PHE A 477 9.40 2.19 -6.04
N LYS A 478 9.10 2.69 -7.21
CA LYS A 478 8.27 2.04 -8.21
C LYS A 478 8.97 2.16 -9.56
N PRO A 479 9.31 1.01 -10.19
CA PRO A 479 10.17 1.00 -11.38
C PRO A 479 9.48 1.52 -12.63
N ASP A 480 8.17 1.32 -12.78
CA ASP A 480 7.39 1.73 -13.94
C ASP A 480 5.96 2.18 -13.55
N ALA A 481 5.19 2.68 -14.49
CA ALA A 481 3.86 3.25 -14.26
C ALA A 481 2.80 2.20 -13.85
N ASP A 482 3.00 0.94 -14.20
CA ASP A 482 2.02 -0.12 -14.01
C ASP A 482 2.22 -0.93 -12.72
N ARG A 483 3.32 -0.67 -11.98
CA ARG A 483 3.65 -1.36 -10.74
C ARG A 483 3.28 -0.55 -9.51
N THR A 484 3.20 -1.22 -8.35
CA THR A 484 3.00 -0.61 -7.04
C THR A 484 4.33 -0.12 -6.45
N TYR A 485 4.25 0.77 -5.47
CA TYR A 485 5.42 1.15 -4.68
C TYR A 485 5.80 0.05 -3.70
N HIS A 486 7.08 -0.24 -3.62
CA HIS A 486 7.64 -1.11 -2.59
C HIS A 486 8.74 -0.41 -1.80
N LEU A 487 9.05 -0.96 -0.63
CA LEU A 487 10.17 -0.50 0.17
C LEU A 487 11.47 -1.09 -0.38
N TYR A 488 12.46 -0.21 -0.51
CA TYR A 488 13.82 -0.56 -0.89
C TYR A 488 14.80 0.02 0.12
N GLU A 489 15.93 -0.62 0.28
CA GLU A 489 17.07 -0.10 1.04
C GLU A 489 18.29 -0.05 0.14
N VAL A 490 19.08 1.03 0.27
CA VAL A 490 20.31 1.25 -0.47
C VAL A 490 21.34 1.88 0.46
N ASN A 491 22.64 1.62 0.25
CA ASN A 491 23.69 2.33 0.97
C ASN A 491 23.68 3.83 0.61
N ALA A 492 24.17 4.69 1.51
CA ALA A 492 24.20 6.14 1.31
C ALA A 492 25.11 6.58 0.13
N ASP A 493 25.94 5.68 -0.39
CA ASP A 493 26.74 5.88 -1.60
C ASP A 493 26.04 5.40 -2.90
N GLY A 494 24.83 4.86 -2.80
CA GLY A 494 24.08 4.31 -3.93
C GLY A 494 24.32 2.82 -4.22
N SER A 495 25.21 2.16 -3.48
CA SER A 495 25.50 0.74 -3.66
C SER A 495 24.50 -0.16 -2.93
N ALA A 496 24.46 -1.46 -3.28
CA ALA A 496 23.69 -2.49 -2.60
C ALA A 496 22.17 -2.19 -2.48
N LEU A 497 21.57 -1.70 -3.56
CA LEU A 497 20.10 -1.56 -3.63
C LEU A 497 19.44 -2.93 -3.47
N ARG A 498 18.48 -3.04 -2.54
CA ARG A 498 17.69 -4.25 -2.34
C ARG A 498 16.22 -3.92 -2.12
N GLN A 499 15.33 -4.72 -2.64
CA GLN A 499 13.91 -4.66 -2.38
C GLN A 499 13.60 -5.34 -1.05
N LEU A 500 12.70 -4.77 -0.24
CA LEU A 500 12.31 -5.28 1.07
C LEU A 500 10.89 -5.82 1.09
N THR A 501 9.97 -5.20 0.37
CA THR A 501 8.57 -5.62 0.35
C THR A 501 8.11 -5.92 -1.07
N PHE A 502 7.10 -6.80 -1.19
CA PHE A 502 6.64 -7.38 -2.45
C PHE A 502 5.11 -7.47 -2.47
N GLY A 503 4.53 -7.73 -3.63
CA GLY A 503 3.11 -7.97 -3.83
C GLY A 503 2.41 -6.85 -4.60
N GLU A 504 1.07 -6.87 -4.62
CA GLU A 504 0.25 -5.91 -5.38
C GLU A 504 -0.20 -4.71 -4.54
N TYR A 505 0.50 -4.42 -3.46
CA TYR A 505 0.17 -3.36 -2.50
C TYR A 505 1.17 -2.23 -2.59
N ASP A 506 0.69 -1.00 -2.41
CA ASP A 506 1.57 0.14 -2.21
C ASP A 506 2.09 0.14 -0.77
N ASP A 507 3.42 0.11 -0.63
CA ASP A 507 4.14 0.29 0.62
C ASP A 507 4.92 1.60 0.52
N ILE A 508 4.55 2.61 1.31
CA ILE A 508 5.03 4.00 1.16
C ILE A 508 5.40 4.65 2.49
N SER A 509 6.12 5.76 2.40
CA SER A 509 6.49 6.61 3.55
C SER A 509 7.17 5.85 4.69
N PRO A 510 8.23 5.06 4.43
CA PRO A 510 8.88 4.27 5.46
C PRO A 510 9.71 5.12 6.42
N ILE A 511 9.85 4.64 7.66
CA ILE A 511 10.78 5.15 8.67
C ILE A 511 11.50 4.00 9.38
N TYR A 512 12.76 4.23 9.74
CA TYR A 512 13.48 3.33 10.65
C TYR A 512 12.99 3.50 12.09
N LEU A 513 12.74 2.40 12.78
CA LEU A 513 12.44 2.37 14.21
C LEU A 513 13.72 2.17 15.06
N PRO A 514 13.71 2.60 16.34
CA PRO A 514 14.89 2.47 17.19
C PRO A 514 15.38 1.05 17.44
N ASP A 515 14.53 0.05 17.29
CA ASP A 515 14.87 -1.38 17.42
C ASP A 515 15.38 -2.02 16.13
N GLY A 516 15.46 -1.26 15.05
CA GLY A 516 15.89 -1.71 13.72
C GLY A 516 14.76 -2.21 12.83
N ALA A 517 13.53 -2.31 13.32
CA ALA A 517 12.36 -2.57 12.48
C ALA A 517 12.04 -1.36 11.59
N ILE A 518 11.13 -1.54 10.66
CA ILE A 518 10.65 -0.52 9.73
C ILE A 518 9.15 -0.33 9.95
N MET A 519 8.69 0.92 10.03
CA MET A 519 7.27 1.27 9.97
C MET A 519 6.99 2.04 8.68
N PHE A 520 5.83 1.83 8.09
CA PHE A 520 5.45 2.42 6.80
C PHE A 520 3.93 2.47 6.65
N CYS A 521 3.44 3.15 5.65
CA CYS A 521 2.04 3.12 5.25
C CYS A 521 1.83 2.09 4.15
N THR A 522 0.71 1.35 4.19
CA THR A 522 0.43 0.28 3.22
C THR A 522 -1.04 0.18 2.86
N THR A 523 -1.33 -0.25 1.63
CA THR A 523 -2.70 -0.58 1.18
C THR A 523 -3.11 -2.02 1.51
N ARG A 524 -2.31 -2.79 2.25
CA ARG A 524 -2.57 -4.21 2.61
C ARG A 524 -3.82 -4.43 3.46
N ALA A 525 -4.40 -3.39 4.01
CA ALA A 525 -5.70 -3.47 4.68
C ALA A 525 -6.86 -3.73 3.71
N ASN A 526 -6.65 -3.60 2.40
CA ASN A 526 -7.67 -3.68 1.37
C ASN A 526 -8.88 -2.79 1.69
N CYS A 527 -8.63 -1.62 2.21
CA CYS A 527 -9.60 -0.62 2.60
C CYS A 527 -9.68 0.48 1.55
N TYR A 528 -10.86 1.03 1.34
CA TYR A 528 -11.11 2.06 0.33
C TYR A 528 -11.71 3.31 0.98
N VAL A 529 -11.29 4.47 0.49
CA VAL A 529 -11.76 5.78 0.97
C VAL A 529 -13.25 5.94 0.73
N ARG A 530 -13.98 6.45 1.72
CA ARG A 530 -15.45 6.60 1.64
C ARG A 530 -15.92 7.51 0.51
N CYS A 531 -15.28 8.65 0.33
CA CYS A 531 -15.65 9.59 -0.73
C CYS A 531 -15.10 9.20 -2.11
N GLY A 532 -14.20 8.23 -2.15
CA GLY A 532 -13.62 7.68 -3.37
C GLY A 532 -13.45 6.17 -3.26
N PRO A 533 -14.54 5.36 -3.30
CA PRO A 533 -14.48 3.93 -3.01
C PRO A 533 -13.72 3.11 -4.06
N TYR A 534 -13.06 3.74 -4.99
CA TYR A 534 -12.06 3.19 -5.91
C TYR A 534 -10.61 3.55 -5.50
N ILE A 535 -10.44 4.40 -4.48
CA ILE A 535 -9.15 4.85 -3.96
C ILE A 535 -8.79 3.96 -2.77
N GLU A 536 -7.65 3.31 -2.84
CA GLU A 536 -7.14 2.49 -1.73
C GLU A 536 -6.65 3.38 -0.59
N SER A 537 -7.11 3.06 0.62
CA SER A 537 -6.68 3.72 1.85
C SER A 537 -5.40 3.08 2.37
N THR A 538 -4.51 3.89 2.92
CA THR A 538 -3.29 3.41 3.58
C THR A 538 -3.47 3.35 5.09
N VAL A 539 -2.89 2.33 5.71
CA VAL A 539 -2.77 2.18 7.17
C VAL A 539 -1.32 1.98 7.56
N LEU A 540 -1.00 2.16 8.83
CA LEU A 540 0.34 1.89 9.32
C LEU A 540 0.61 0.39 9.38
N ALA A 541 1.79 -0.02 8.94
CA ALA A 541 2.31 -1.38 9.07
C ALA A 541 3.75 -1.35 9.60
N ARG A 542 4.18 -2.48 10.16
CA ARG A 542 5.54 -2.69 10.63
C ARG A 542 6.08 -4.01 10.09
N CYS A 543 7.38 -4.05 9.81
CA CYS A 543 8.09 -5.27 9.44
C CYS A 543 9.48 -5.32 10.08
N ALA A 544 10.15 -6.45 9.98
CA ALA A 544 11.56 -6.59 10.34
C ALA A 544 12.47 -5.79 9.38
N ALA A 545 13.75 -5.61 9.74
CA ALA A 545 14.73 -4.89 8.93
C ALA A 545 14.99 -5.48 7.53
N ASP A 546 14.64 -6.75 7.34
CA ASP A 546 14.75 -7.46 6.06
C ASP A 546 13.45 -7.42 5.23
N GLY A 547 12.41 -6.74 5.72
CA GLY A 547 11.09 -6.64 5.08
C GLY A 547 10.12 -7.76 5.44
N ARG A 548 10.55 -8.79 6.20
CA ARG A 548 9.70 -9.92 6.57
C ARG A 548 8.79 -9.62 7.75
N GLY A 549 7.77 -10.46 7.94
CA GLY A 549 6.85 -10.35 9.06
C GLY A 549 6.04 -9.06 9.06
N ILE A 550 5.53 -8.66 7.90
CA ILE A 550 4.68 -7.48 7.76
C ILE A 550 3.38 -7.70 8.53
N TYR A 551 3.01 -6.75 9.37
CA TYR A 551 1.72 -6.75 10.04
C TYR A 551 1.17 -5.32 10.19
N LEU A 552 -0.15 -5.20 10.18
CA LEU A 552 -0.85 -3.93 10.29
C LEU A 552 -0.83 -3.42 11.73
N VAL A 553 -0.47 -2.17 11.91
CA VAL A 553 -0.34 -1.50 13.21
C VAL A 553 -1.55 -0.63 13.51
N SER A 554 -2.21 -0.14 12.48
CA SER A 554 -3.45 0.63 12.60
C SER A 554 -4.57 0.02 11.77
N ALA A 555 -5.81 0.38 12.11
CA ALA A 555 -7.03 -0.15 11.52
C ALA A 555 -8.01 0.98 11.14
N ASN A 556 -7.49 2.09 10.63
CA ASN A 556 -8.32 3.19 10.15
C ASN A 556 -9.02 2.79 8.83
N ASN A 557 -10.24 3.25 8.59
CA ASN A 557 -10.93 3.09 7.31
C ASN A 557 -10.46 4.11 6.28
N GLU A 558 -10.03 5.28 6.75
CA GLU A 558 -9.45 6.33 5.95
C GLU A 558 -7.92 6.32 6.08
N PRO A 559 -7.19 7.04 5.23
CA PRO A 559 -5.74 6.98 5.28
C PRO A 559 -5.11 7.48 6.58
N ASP A 560 -4.11 6.71 7.03
CA ASP A 560 -3.05 7.17 7.91
C ASP A 560 -1.84 7.51 7.03
N TYR A 561 -1.21 8.69 7.27
CA TYR A 561 -0.18 9.24 6.39
C TYR A 561 1.11 9.54 7.11
N THR A 562 2.19 9.54 6.37
CA THR A 562 3.45 10.25 6.65
C THR A 562 3.98 10.10 8.07
N PRO A 563 4.25 8.86 8.52
CA PRO A 563 4.79 8.63 9.84
C PRO A 563 6.14 9.33 10.05
N ALA A 564 6.40 9.78 11.26
CA ALA A 564 7.67 10.35 11.70
C ALA A 564 7.96 9.92 13.14
N LEU A 565 9.23 9.68 13.46
CA LEU A 565 9.62 9.24 14.80
C LEU A 565 9.82 10.43 15.73
N LEU A 566 9.12 10.44 16.87
CA LEU A 566 9.27 11.44 17.92
C LEU A 566 10.51 11.17 18.80
N PRO A 567 11.04 12.19 19.49
CA PRO A 567 12.18 12.03 20.39
C PRO A 567 11.93 11.07 21.57
N ASP A 568 10.69 10.82 21.93
CA ASP A 568 10.29 9.86 22.96
C ASP A 568 10.11 8.42 22.47
N GLY A 569 10.32 8.17 21.18
CA GLY A 569 10.22 6.85 20.55
C GLY A 569 8.83 6.48 20.03
N ARG A 570 7.81 7.29 20.25
CA ARG A 570 6.48 7.13 19.61
C ARG A 570 6.54 7.56 18.14
N VAL A 571 5.57 7.09 17.38
CA VAL A 571 5.39 7.48 15.98
C VAL A 571 4.28 8.51 15.88
N LEU A 572 4.61 9.65 15.30
CA LEU A 572 3.66 10.72 14.92
C LEU A 572 3.19 10.45 13.49
N TYR A 573 1.92 10.64 13.21
CA TYR A 573 1.36 10.49 11.87
C TYR A 573 0.12 11.34 11.67
N THR A 574 -0.26 11.61 10.43
CA THR A 574 -1.52 12.26 10.10
C THR A 574 -2.60 11.21 9.95
N ARG A 575 -3.75 11.41 10.59
CA ARG A 575 -4.93 10.54 10.44
C ARG A 575 -6.10 11.32 9.90
N TRP A 576 -6.72 10.78 8.88
CA TRP A 576 -7.98 11.29 8.39
C TRP A 576 -9.15 10.67 9.17
N GLU A 577 -9.97 11.52 9.77
CA GLU A 577 -11.12 11.12 10.59
C GLU A 577 -12.42 11.46 9.85
N TYR A 578 -12.79 10.64 8.90
CA TYR A 578 -14.00 10.80 8.10
C TYR A 578 -15.22 10.18 8.81
N THR A 579 -15.65 10.78 9.91
CA THR A 579 -16.72 10.30 10.79
C THR A 579 -17.81 11.36 10.97
N ASP A 580 -18.36 11.53 12.17
CA ASP A 580 -19.36 12.57 12.51
C ASP A 580 -18.77 13.99 12.57
N LYS A 581 -17.47 14.14 12.39
CA LYS A 581 -16.76 15.41 12.32
C LYS A 581 -16.85 15.98 10.90
N GLU A 582 -16.31 17.19 10.69
CA GLU A 582 -16.15 17.78 9.36
C GLU A 582 -15.32 16.86 8.46
N GLN A 583 -15.95 16.31 7.45
CA GLN A 583 -15.47 15.16 6.70
C GLN A 583 -14.14 15.40 5.99
N ILE A 584 -13.91 16.58 5.42
CA ILE A 584 -12.69 16.87 4.66
C ILE A 584 -11.60 17.53 5.50
N ARG A 585 -11.95 18.17 6.61
CA ARG A 585 -11.06 19.08 7.36
C ARG A 585 -10.40 18.44 8.58
N VAL A 586 -10.83 17.28 9.03
CA VAL A 586 -10.23 16.64 10.20
C VAL A 586 -9.20 15.61 9.79
N GLN A 587 -8.04 16.11 9.35
CA GLN A 587 -6.86 15.31 9.06
C GLN A 587 -5.73 15.75 9.99
N SER A 588 -5.88 15.42 11.25
CA SER A 588 -5.06 15.92 12.35
C SER A 588 -3.89 14.99 12.70
N LEU A 589 -3.06 15.43 13.64
CA LEU A 589 -1.91 14.66 14.10
C LEU A 589 -2.28 13.69 15.22
N TRP A 590 -1.80 12.48 15.10
CA TRP A 590 -1.95 11.38 16.04
C TRP A 590 -0.61 10.75 16.38
N THR A 591 -0.55 10.03 17.49
CA THR A 591 0.62 9.23 17.88
C THR A 591 0.21 7.80 18.16
N VAL A 592 1.17 6.90 17.97
CA VAL A 592 1.06 5.47 18.29
C VAL A 592 2.42 4.96 18.74
N ASN A 593 2.44 3.99 19.65
CA ASN A 593 3.65 3.23 19.95
C ASN A 593 4.05 2.36 18.74
N PRO A 594 5.34 2.04 18.58
CA PRO A 594 5.79 1.18 17.48
C PRO A 594 5.10 -0.19 17.39
N ASP A 595 4.51 -0.67 18.48
CA ASP A 595 3.76 -1.91 18.56
C ASP A 595 2.25 -1.75 18.30
N GLY A 596 1.76 -0.56 17.95
CA GLY A 596 0.35 -0.27 17.67
C GLY A 596 -0.49 0.08 18.91
N THR A 597 0.08 0.00 20.11
CA THR A 597 -0.61 0.41 21.34
C THR A 597 -0.55 1.93 21.56
N GLY A 598 -1.38 2.46 22.45
CA GLY A 598 -1.33 3.85 22.87
C GLY A 598 -1.67 4.86 21.78
N VAL A 599 -2.56 4.49 20.85
CA VAL A 599 -3.08 5.42 19.84
C VAL A 599 -3.76 6.58 20.53
N SER A 600 -3.34 7.81 20.23
CA SER A 600 -3.93 9.00 20.81
C SER A 600 -3.78 10.22 19.89
N ALA A 601 -4.75 11.12 19.92
CA ALA A 601 -4.64 12.40 19.24
C ALA A 601 -3.43 13.17 19.78
N TYR A 602 -2.65 13.73 18.87
CA TYR A 602 -1.52 14.58 19.23
C TYR A 602 -1.94 16.04 19.27
N TRP A 603 -2.57 16.54 18.20
CA TRP A 603 -3.12 17.88 18.12
C TRP A 603 -4.18 17.95 17.02
N GLY A 604 -5.21 18.79 17.23
CA GLY A 604 -6.20 19.11 16.23
C GLY A 604 -7.42 18.20 16.17
N ASN A 605 -7.59 17.29 17.14
CA ASN A 605 -8.72 16.35 17.17
C ASN A 605 -10.11 17.04 17.22
N GLN A 606 -10.19 18.28 17.71
CA GLN A 606 -11.38 19.12 17.72
C GLN A 606 -11.25 20.33 16.79
N SER A 607 -10.29 20.26 15.85
CA SER A 607 -9.99 21.37 14.93
C SER A 607 -10.30 20.96 13.50
N PHE A 608 -10.90 21.85 12.73
CA PHE A 608 -11.00 21.72 11.26
C PHE A 608 -10.13 22.71 10.53
N TRP A 609 -9.09 23.21 11.18
CA TRP A 609 -8.17 24.17 10.61
C TRP A 609 -6.75 23.96 11.14
N PRO A 610 -5.72 23.90 10.26
CA PRO A 610 -5.79 23.74 8.81
C PRO A 610 -6.46 22.42 8.41
N ASP A 611 -6.90 22.29 7.14
CA ASP A 611 -7.63 21.12 6.64
C ASP A 611 -6.85 19.82 6.87
N MET A 612 -5.55 19.83 6.58
CA MET A 612 -4.69 18.67 6.74
C MET A 612 -3.30 19.07 7.26
N LEU A 613 -2.83 18.40 8.30
CA LEU A 613 -1.48 18.55 8.84
C LEU A 613 -0.58 17.45 8.28
N PHE A 614 0.15 17.77 7.23
CA PHE A 614 0.87 16.80 6.42
C PHE A 614 2.39 16.87 6.63
N GLU A 615 3.09 15.75 6.46
CA GLU A 615 4.55 15.67 6.56
C GLU A 615 5.11 16.23 7.87
N ALA A 616 4.43 15.99 8.98
CA ALA A 616 4.86 16.48 10.29
C ALA A 616 6.18 15.86 10.73
N ARG A 617 7.06 16.69 11.31
CA ARG A 617 8.37 16.28 11.83
C ARG A 617 8.69 16.96 13.16
N PRO A 618 9.30 16.24 14.12
CA PRO A 618 9.75 16.87 15.37
C PRO A 618 10.86 17.91 15.11
N ILE A 619 10.78 19.01 15.83
CA ILE A 619 11.81 20.06 15.82
C ILE A 619 12.92 19.67 16.79
N PRO A 620 14.20 19.62 16.37
CA PRO A 620 15.32 19.23 17.21
C PRO A 620 15.40 20.04 18.52
N GLY A 621 15.63 19.36 19.66
CA GLY A 621 15.76 20.01 20.96
C GLY A 621 14.46 20.60 21.52
N SER A 622 13.30 20.27 20.97
CA SER A 622 12.00 20.84 21.31
C SER A 622 10.93 19.75 21.40
N GLN A 623 9.80 20.04 22.07
CA GLN A 623 8.57 19.23 22.02
C GLN A 623 7.64 19.64 20.87
N ARG A 624 8.04 20.65 20.10
CA ARG A 624 7.27 21.15 18.96
C ARG A 624 7.46 20.30 17.72
N VAL A 625 6.52 20.36 16.80
CA VAL A 625 6.58 19.72 15.51
C VAL A 625 6.30 20.73 14.39
N SER A 626 7.03 20.66 13.30
CA SER A 626 6.71 21.37 12.06
C SER A 626 5.85 20.50 11.15
N PHE A 627 5.03 21.11 10.30
CA PHE A 627 4.20 20.41 9.32
C PHE A 627 3.92 21.29 8.10
N ALA A 628 3.44 20.70 7.03
CA ALA A 628 2.82 21.40 5.92
C ALA A 628 1.30 21.41 6.11
N GLY A 629 0.70 22.58 6.23
CA GLY A 629 -0.75 22.75 6.24
C GLY A 629 -1.26 22.81 4.81
N VAL A 630 -1.93 21.74 4.37
CA VAL A 630 -2.28 21.54 2.97
C VAL A 630 -3.78 21.34 2.82
N GLY A 631 -4.29 21.50 1.60
CA GLY A 631 -5.69 21.24 1.27
C GLY A 631 -5.93 19.78 0.88
N HIS A 632 -7.17 19.39 1.02
CA HIS A 632 -7.63 18.04 0.72
C HIS A 632 -7.67 17.74 -0.80
N HIS A 633 -7.98 18.73 -1.62
CA HIS A 633 -8.09 18.59 -3.09
C HIS A 633 -7.03 19.36 -3.89
N ASN A 634 -5.97 19.81 -3.28
CA ASN A 634 -4.85 20.39 -4.01
C ASN A 634 -3.59 19.53 -3.85
N VAL A 635 -2.50 19.85 -4.52
CA VAL A 635 -1.30 19.00 -4.66
C VAL A 635 -0.52 18.81 -3.35
N PHE A 636 -1.21 18.62 -2.21
CA PHE A 636 -0.64 18.52 -0.86
C PHE A 636 0.43 19.56 -0.58
N SER A 637 0.10 20.79 -0.90
CA SER A 637 0.95 21.96 -0.74
C SER A 637 0.14 23.11 -0.14
N GLY A 638 0.81 23.98 0.57
CA GLY A 638 0.19 25.10 1.26
C GLY A 638 1.22 25.87 2.05
N SER A 639 0.96 26.11 3.32
CA SER A 639 1.83 26.88 4.21
C SER A 639 2.57 25.95 5.18
N ILE A 640 3.67 26.41 5.77
CA ILE A 640 4.38 25.71 6.84
C ILE A 640 3.87 26.22 8.19
N GLY A 641 3.61 25.27 9.10
CA GLY A 641 3.20 25.54 10.47
C GLY A 641 4.05 24.83 11.51
N ILE A 642 3.90 25.28 12.74
CA ILE A 642 4.46 24.66 13.95
C ILE A 642 3.34 24.40 14.94
N ILE A 643 3.34 23.22 15.54
CA ILE A 643 2.50 22.87 16.67
C ILE A 643 3.33 22.87 17.96
N ASP A 644 2.82 23.58 18.95
CA ASP A 644 3.32 23.64 20.31
C ASP A 644 2.21 23.20 21.27
N ARG A 645 2.27 21.96 21.73
CA ARG A 645 1.22 21.40 22.59
C ARG A 645 1.14 22.05 23.97
N ASP A 646 2.22 22.65 24.45
CA ASP A 646 2.21 23.36 25.74
C ASP A 646 1.36 24.63 25.69
N ARG A 647 1.06 25.10 24.49
CA ARG A 647 0.20 26.28 24.24
C ARG A 647 -1.24 25.94 23.91
N GLY A 648 -1.56 24.66 23.71
CA GLY A 648 -2.91 24.17 23.44
C GLY A 648 -2.94 22.97 22.49
N LEU A 649 -4.07 22.24 22.49
CA LEU A 649 -4.24 20.99 21.75
C LEU A 649 -5.14 21.11 20.52
N ASN A 650 -5.79 22.26 20.34
CA ASN A 650 -6.73 22.50 19.24
C ASN A 650 -6.63 23.93 18.76
N TYR A 651 -6.99 24.15 17.52
CA TYR A 651 -7.07 25.48 16.92
C TYR A 651 -7.91 26.48 17.75
N PRO A 652 -7.46 27.72 17.92
CA PRO A 652 -6.22 28.30 17.39
C PRO A 652 -4.99 28.08 18.26
N ASP A 653 -5.16 27.46 19.44
CA ASP A 653 -4.12 27.34 20.44
C ASP A 653 -3.07 26.31 20.04
N GLY A 654 -1.80 26.62 20.30
CA GLY A 654 -0.68 25.77 19.92
C GLY A 654 -0.30 25.81 18.45
N LEU A 655 -1.08 26.44 17.57
CA LEU A 655 -0.77 26.59 16.15
C LEU A 655 -0.05 27.91 15.88
N THR A 656 1.01 27.85 15.09
CA THR A 656 1.72 29.04 14.60
C THR A 656 2.09 28.85 13.14
N LYS A 657 1.78 29.87 12.31
CA LYS A 657 2.10 29.88 10.87
C LYS A 657 3.51 30.41 10.66
N VAL A 658 4.36 29.61 10.02
CA VAL A 658 5.76 29.97 9.69
C VAL A 658 5.84 30.79 8.41
N THR A 659 4.99 30.49 7.42
CA THR A 659 4.94 31.15 6.12
C THR A 659 3.61 31.89 5.92
N PRO A 660 3.41 33.03 6.60
CA PRO A 660 2.15 33.77 6.56
C PRO A 660 1.86 34.42 5.20
N ASP A 661 2.81 34.42 4.28
CA ASP A 661 2.67 34.90 2.91
C ASP A 661 1.96 33.91 1.97
N VAL A 662 1.72 32.68 2.43
CA VAL A 662 0.98 31.66 1.67
C VAL A 662 -0.22 31.19 2.49
N PRO A 663 -1.43 31.14 1.94
CA PRO A 663 -2.61 30.62 2.63
C PRO A 663 -2.43 29.14 2.99
N TRP A 664 -3.14 28.66 4.01
CA TRP A 664 -3.37 27.23 4.18
C TRP A 664 -4.08 26.71 2.93
N GLY A 665 -3.87 25.46 2.59
CA GLY A 665 -4.43 24.92 1.36
C GLY A 665 -5.97 24.97 1.30
N GLU A 666 -6.52 24.88 0.10
CA GLU A 666 -7.89 24.69 -0.34
C GLU A 666 -8.94 25.71 0.12
N VAL A 667 -9.23 25.81 1.41
CA VAL A 667 -10.30 26.69 1.92
C VAL A 667 -9.82 28.06 2.40
N GLY A 668 -8.58 28.41 2.08
CA GLY A 668 -8.00 29.71 2.43
C GLY A 668 -7.47 29.78 3.87
N ASP A 669 -7.16 30.97 4.35
CA ASP A 669 -6.44 31.16 5.60
C ASP A 669 -7.27 30.98 6.89
N GLY A 670 -8.58 30.86 6.83
CA GLY A 670 -9.39 30.88 8.03
C GLY A 670 -9.28 32.18 8.82
N PRO A 671 -9.57 32.19 10.12
CA PRO A 671 -9.35 33.35 10.97
C PRO A 671 -7.86 33.72 11.05
N ALA A 672 -7.59 35.00 11.25
CA ALA A 672 -6.23 35.53 11.32
C ALA A 672 -5.38 34.79 12.37
N GLU A 673 -4.25 34.24 11.92
CA GLU A 673 -3.31 33.51 12.74
C GLU A 673 -2.09 34.36 13.10
N ARG A 674 -1.46 34.01 14.23
CA ARG A 674 -0.23 34.68 14.61
C ARG A 674 0.95 34.01 13.90
N PRO A 675 1.75 34.76 13.12
CA PRO A 675 3.00 34.22 12.60
C PRO A 675 3.97 33.91 13.75
N GLU A 676 4.87 32.93 13.55
CA GLU A 676 5.90 32.59 14.57
C GLU A 676 6.84 33.78 14.83
N SER A 677 7.10 34.58 13.81
CA SER A 677 7.87 35.81 13.94
C SER A 677 7.05 37.03 13.58
N THR A 678 6.98 38.02 14.49
CA THR A 678 6.37 39.33 14.21
C THR A 678 7.19 40.17 13.23
N ALA A 679 8.45 39.78 13.00
CA ALA A 679 9.36 40.40 12.05
C ALA A 679 9.39 39.67 10.69
N TYR A 680 8.42 38.80 10.42
CA TYR A 680 8.35 38.09 9.14
C TYR A 680 8.18 39.06 7.96
N HIS A 681 8.97 38.81 6.94
CA HIS A 681 8.90 39.54 5.68
C HIS A 681 8.72 38.60 4.49
N SER A 682 7.75 38.89 3.66
CA SER A 682 7.57 38.22 2.39
C SER A 682 8.49 38.80 1.34
N SER A 683 9.04 37.95 0.49
CA SER A 683 9.79 38.35 -0.69
C SER A 683 9.56 37.38 -1.84
N GLY A 684 9.25 37.91 -3.03
CA GLY A 684 8.84 37.12 -4.18
C GLY A 684 7.41 36.56 -4.02
N ASP A 685 6.90 36.00 -5.09
CA ASP A 685 5.54 35.51 -5.20
C ASP A 685 5.53 33.96 -5.10
N ILE A 686 5.69 33.45 -3.89
CA ILE A 686 5.64 32.01 -3.61
C ILE A 686 4.18 31.55 -3.57
N ALA A 687 3.86 30.54 -4.36
CA ALA A 687 2.52 30.00 -4.47
C ALA A 687 2.20 28.91 -3.43
N ALA A 688 3.21 28.14 -3.02
CA ALA A 688 3.03 27.03 -2.08
C ALA A 688 4.35 26.56 -1.49
N TYR A 689 4.26 25.94 -0.30
CA TYR A 689 5.32 25.21 0.38
C TYR A 689 4.91 23.76 0.66
N ARG A 690 5.91 22.88 0.81
CA ARG A 690 5.75 21.52 1.32
C ARG A 690 7.08 20.93 1.81
N SER A 691 7.03 19.68 2.30
CA SER A 691 8.19 18.89 2.74
C SER A 691 9.12 19.64 3.72
N PRO A 692 8.60 20.23 4.81
CA PRO A 692 9.45 20.91 5.78
C PRO A 692 10.36 19.92 6.50
N TYR A 693 11.66 20.27 6.62
CA TYR A 693 12.59 19.57 7.48
C TYR A 693 13.26 20.57 8.44
N PRO A 694 12.93 20.54 9.74
CA PRO A 694 13.51 21.47 10.70
C PRO A 694 14.97 21.12 10.99
N LEU A 695 15.87 22.08 10.77
CA LEU A 695 17.28 22.01 11.18
C LEU A 695 17.46 22.49 12.62
N SER A 696 16.62 23.43 13.04
CA SER A 696 16.53 23.94 14.41
C SER A 696 15.11 24.41 14.70
N ASP A 697 14.91 25.07 15.84
CA ASP A 697 13.64 25.71 16.23
C ASP A 697 13.26 26.93 15.37
N SER A 698 14.19 27.41 14.55
CA SER A 698 14.02 28.64 13.77
C SER A 698 14.48 28.53 12.30
N LEU A 699 14.98 27.37 11.87
CA LEU A 699 15.54 27.19 10.53
C LEU A 699 15.09 25.87 9.89
N PHE A 700 14.64 25.93 8.64
CA PHE A 700 13.99 24.84 7.94
C PHE A 700 14.54 24.69 6.52
N LEU A 701 14.69 23.44 6.06
CA LEU A 701 14.67 23.12 4.64
C LEU A 701 13.21 23.01 4.21
N VAL A 702 12.85 23.66 3.10
CA VAL A 702 11.48 23.62 2.56
C VAL A 702 11.51 23.51 1.04
N SER A 703 10.55 22.80 0.49
CA SER A 703 10.25 22.83 -0.92
C SER A 703 9.27 23.97 -1.17
N ALA A 704 9.64 24.94 -2.01
CA ALA A 704 8.80 26.09 -2.34
C ALA A 704 8.58 26.21 -3.85
N ARG A 705 7.37 26.58 -4.27
CA ARG A 705 6.98 26.76 -5.66
C ARG A 705 6.71 28.22 -5.95
N ARG A 706 7.43 28.77 -6.93
CA ARG A 706 7.16 30.09 -7.47
C ARG A 706 5.93 30.07 -8.38
N ARG A 707 5.23 31.18 -8.54
CA ARG A 707 4.08 31.27 -9.44
C ARG A 707 4.42 31.02 -10.90
N ASP A 708 5.60 31.46 -11.31
CA ASP A 708 6.11 31.34 -12.67
C ASP A 708 6.71 29.96 -12.97
N ALA A 709 6.93 29.14 -11.94
CA ALA A 709 7.53 27.81 -12.08
C ALA A 709 6.54 26.71 -11.73
N ALA A 710 6.47 25.73 -12.59
CA ALA A 710 5.64 24.54 -12.36
C ALA A 710 6.22 23.59 -11.28
N PHE A 711 7.51 23.72 -10.93
CA PHE A 711 8.22 22.80 -10.05
C PHE A 711 8.57 23.41 -8.69
N PHE A 712 8.57 22.57 -7.67
CA PHE A 712 9.10 22.90 -6.35
C PHE A 712 10.62 22.90 -6.37
N GLN A 713 11.21 23.91 -5.72
CA GLN A 713 12.64 24.11 -5.56
C GLN A 713 13.02 24.00 -4.09
N LEU A 714 14.25 23.65 -3.76
CA LEU A 714 14.71 23.54 -2.37
C LEU A 714 15.25 24.87 -1.86
N TYR A 715 14.69 25.34 -0.75
CA TYR A 715 15.11 26.53 -0.04
C TYR A 715 15.50 26.24 1.41
N LEU A 716 16.38 27.06 1.92
CA LEU A 716 16.58 27.30 3.34
C LEU A 716 15.69 28.49 3.75
N LEU A 717 14.89 28.33 4.81
CA LEU A 717 13.92 29.33 5.28
C LEU A 717 14.07 29.50 6.79
N ASP A 718 14.09 30.76 7.27
CA ASP A 718 13.99 31.06 8.71
C ASP A 718 12.64 31.68 9.10
N LEU A 719 12.40 31.81 10.40
CA LEU A 719 11.15 32.36 10.95
C LEU A 719 10.92 33.83 10.62
N ALA A 720 11.95 34.58 10.18
CA ALA A 720 11.82 35.95 9.75
C ALA A 720 11.49 36.10 8.26
N GLY A 721 11.41 34.99 7.52
CA GLY A 721 11.12 35.00 6.08
C GLY A 721 12.36 35.10 5.19
N ASN A 722 13.58 35.02 5.76
CA ASN A 722 14.79 34.93 4.94
C ASN A 722 14.80 33.60 4.18
N ARG A 723 14.77 33.69 2.84
CA ARG A 723 14.77 32.52 1.94
C ARG A 723 16.00 32.51 1.06
N GLU A 724 16.74 31.41 1.07
CA GLU A 724 17.89 31.23 0.20
C GLU A 724 17.77 29.92 -0.58
N LEU A 725 17.85 30.02 -1.91
CA LEU A 725 17.81 28.88 -2.82
C LEU A 725 19.02 27.97 -2.58
N ILE A 726 18.75 26.68 -2.36
CA ILE A 726 19.76 25.62 -2.20
C ILE A 726 19.94 24.86 -3.51
N TYR A 727 18.84 24.39 -4.09
CA TYR A 727 18.91 23.57 -5.30
C TYR A 727 17.68 23.75 -6.18
N GLU A 728 17.91 23.86 -7.48
CA GLU A 728 16.91 23.91 -8.55
C GLU A 728 17.02 22.62 -9.35
N GLY A 729 16.02 21.74 -9.23
CA GLY A 729 15.98 20.44 -9.88
C GLY A 729 15.50 20.49 -11.33
N ALA A 730 15.49 19.34 -11.99
CA ALA A 730 14.85 19.19 -13.31
C ALA A 730 13.32 19.05 -13.18
N TYR A 731 12.87 18.62 -12.00
CA TYR A 731 11.47 18.41 -11.63
C TYR A 731 11.19 19.00 -10.25
N ASN A 732 10.24 18.41 -9.50
CA ASN A 732 9.94 18.82 -8.14
C ASN A 732 10.96 18.28 -7.15
N VAL A 733 11.67 19.17 -6.50
CA VAL A 733 12.62 18.83 -5.42
C VAL A 733 11.86 18.69 -4.12
N LEU A 734 11.80 17.46 -3.59
CA LEU A 734 10.98 17.10 -2.45
C LEU A 734 11.78 16.30 -1.42
N HIS A 735 11.27 16.24 -0.19
CA HIS A 735 11.75 15.37 0.88
C HIS A 735 13.24 15.48 1.19
N ALA A 736 13.79 16.71 1.10
CA ALA A 736 15.17 16.95 1.45
C ALA A 736 15.42 16.67 2.94
N LEU A 737 16.51 15.95 3.23
CA LEU A 737 16.94 15.68 4.60
C LEU A 737 18.49 15.65 4.69
N PRO A 738 19.07 16.03 5.86
CA PRO A 738 20.50 15.95 6.08
C PRO A 738 21.01 14.51 5.93
N LEU A 739 22.06 14.34 5.15
CA LEU A 739 22.74 13.07 4.98
C LEU A 739 23.84 12.94 6.02
N GLY A 740 23.57 12.26 7.12
CA GLY A 740 24.49 12.06 8.23
C GLY A 740 23.86 11.29 9.38
N SER A 741 24.66 10.99 10.40
CA SER A 741 24.13 10.33 11.59
C SER A 741 23.18 11.25 12.35
N ARG A 742 22.16 10.65 12.96
CA ARG A 742 21.16 11.35 13.77
C ARG A 742 20.95 10.66 15.12
N PRO A 743 20.53 11.37 16.16
CA PRO A 743 20.21 10.75 17.44
C PRO A 743 19.17 9.65 17.28
N ARG A 744 19.41 8.53 17.95
CA ARG A 744 18.43 7.43 18.02
C ARG A 744 17.54 7.64 19.24
N PRO A 745 16.22 7.79 19.07
CA PRO A 745 15.29 7.84 20.18
C PRO A 745 15.29 6.55 21.03
N PRO A 746 14.75 6.59 22.25
CA PRO A 746 14.62 5.39 23.06
C PRO A 746 13.76 4.33 22.38
N ARG A 747 14.14 3.08 22.54
CA ARG A 747 13.32 1.94 22.13
C ARG A 747 12.16 1.80 23.11
N LEU A 748 10.94 1.85 22.64
CA LEU A 748 9.77 1.46 23.41
C LEU A 748 9.61 -0.07 23.33
N PRO A 749 9.39 -0.76 24.46
CA PRO A 749 9.18 -2.20 24.45
C PRO A 749 7.83 -2.55 23.84
N ASP A 750 7.78 -3.62 23.05
CA ASP A 750 6.51 -4.17 22.58
C ASP A 750 5.69 -4.68 23.77
N ARG A 751 4.43 -4.26 23.87
CA ARG A 751 3.48 -4.66 24.92
C ARG A 751 2.51 -5.72 24.46
N VAL A 752 2.50 -6.04 23.17
CA VAL A 752 1.60 -6.99 22.54
C VAL A 752 2.40 -7.95 21.66
N THR A 753 1.90 -9.17 21.55
CA THR A 753 2.36 -10.15 20.57
C THR A 753 1.39 -10.12 19.40
N TRP A 754 1.88 -9.74 18.23
CA TRP A 754 1.06 -9.65 17.03
C TRP A 754 0.82 -11.02 16.42
N ALA A 755 -0.42 -11.23 15.96
CA ALA A 755 -0.79 -12.42 15.23
C ALA A 755 0.09 -12.60 13.99
N GLY A 756 0.67 -13.79 13.81
CA GLY A 756 1.54 -14.11 12.67
C GLY A 756 3.03 -13.76 12.86
N ARG A 757 3.41 -13.02 13.88
CA ARG A 757 4.81 -12.63 14.09
C ARG A 757 5.71 -13.78 14.58
N GLU A 758 5.16 -14.72 15.34
CA GLU A 758 5.97 -15.74 16.00
C GLU A 758 5.80 -17.18 15.48
N ARG A 759 4.69 -17.50 14.81
CA ARG A 759 4.41 -18.87 14.35
C ARG A 759 3.45 -18.88 13.15
N GLU A 760 3.97 -18.97 11.97
CA GLU A 760 3.17 -19.31 10.79
C GLU A 760 2.44 -20.64 10.99
N GLY A 761 1.15 -20.67 10.69
CA GLY A 761 0.33 -21.88 10.74
C GLY A 761 -0.20 -22.29 12.12
N GLN A 762 0.03 -21.51 13.20
CA GLN A 762 -0.61 -21.77 14.48
C GLN A 762 -1.87 -20.92 14.69
N PRO A 763 -2.94 -21.48 15.29
CA PRO A 763 -4.11 -20.70 15.68
C PRO A 763 -3.70 -19.54 16.59
N VAL A 764 -4.14 -18.34 16.27
CA VAL A 764 -3.86 -17.16 17.10
C VAL A 764 -4.70 -17.24 18.36
N ALA A 765 -4.07 -17.09 19.52
CA ALA A 765 -4.78 -17.07 20.79
C ALA A 765 -5.75 -15.89 20.84
N PRO A 766 -6.98 -16.03 21.33
CA PRO A 766 -7.89 -14.93 21.52
C PRO A 766 -7.31 -13.88 22.45
N ALA A 767 -7.64 -12.61 22.17
CA ALA A 767 -7.33 -11.50 23.05
C ALA A 767 -8.35 -11.42 24.19
N VAL A 768 -7.91 -11.07 25.39
CA VAL A 768 -8.81 -10.83 26.54
C VAL A 768 -9.07 -9.34 26.67
N LEU A 769 -10.36 -8.97 26.64
CA LEU A 769 -10.81 -7.63 26.86
C LEU A 769 -11.49 -7.53 28.23
N PHE A 770 -11.14 -6.47 28.98
CA PHE A 770 -11.68 -6.21 30.31
C PHE A 770 -12.10 -4.75 30.45
N SER A 771 -13.29 -4.54 31.00
CA SER A 771 -13.72 -3.23 31.50
C SER A 771 -14.09 -3.37 32.98
N ALA A 772 -13.53 -2.51 33.82
CA ALA A 772 -13.82 -2.51 35.25
C ALA A 772 -15.23 -1.91 35.54
N ASP A 773 -15.69 -1.00 34.68
CA ASP A 773 -17.00 -0.35 34.83
C ASP A 773 -17.46 0.18 33.45
N VAL A 774 -18.49 -0.43 32.87
CA VAL A 774 -19.07 0.00 31.60
C VAL A 774 -19.82 1.32 31.69
N TYR A 775 -20.11 1.82 32.89
CA TYR A 775 -20.82 3.08 33.13
C TYR A 775 -19.87 4.28 33.23
N ALA A 776 -18.55 4.03 33.29
CA ALA A 776 -17.56 5.10 33.35
C ALA A 776 -17.67 6.00 32.09
N GLY A 777 -17.89 7.29 32.30
CA GLY A 777 -18.07 8.25 31.20
C GLY A 777 -19.49 8.32 30.63
N LEU A 778 -20.45 7.58 31.16
CA LEU A 778 -21.84 7.54 30.68
C LEU A 778 -22.83 8.00 31.79
N PRO A 779 -22.83 9.30 32.17
CA PRO A 779 -23.63 9.81 33.30
C PRO A 779 -25.13 9.67 33.09
N ASP A 780 -25.59 9.61 31.83
CA ASP A 780 -27.00 9.52 31.45
C ASP A 780 -27.54 8.08 31.44
N VAL A 781 -26.69 7.08 31.64
CA VAL A 781 -27.09 5.68 31.71
C VAL A 781 -27.15 5.24 33.19
N PRO A 782 -28.35 5.04 33.78
CA PRO A 782 -28.46 4.61 35.16
C PRO A 782 -27.82 3.25 35.39
N ARG A 783 -27.12 3.08 36.53
CA ARG A 783 -26.55 1.79 36.93
C ARG A 783 -27.60 0.70 36.95
N GLY A 784 -27.25 -0.46 36.42
CA GLY A 784 -28.14 -1.61 36.33
C GLY A 784 -29.07 -1.59 35.12
N LYS A 785 -29.12 -0.51 34.32
CA LYS A 785 -29.89 -0.48 33.07
C LYS A 785 -29.21 -1.27 31.96
N ALA A 786 -27.91 -1.14 31.82
CA ALA A 786 -27.15 -1.99 30.89
C ALA A 786 -27.04 -3.42 31.44
N LYS A 787 -27.49 -4.38 30.66
CA LYS A 787 -27.48 -5.81 31.01
C LYS A 787 -26.45 -6.62 30.23
N TYR A 788 -26.23 -6.20 29.00
CA TYR A 788 -25.32 -6.91 28.09
C TYR A 788 -24.39 -5.92 27.38
N LEU A 789 -23.19 -6.40 27.04
CA LEU A 789 -22.25 -5.77 26.10
C LEU A 789 -22.27 -6.57 24.79
N ARG A 790 -22.67 -5.94 23.71
CA ARG A 790 -22.58 -6.49 22.36
C ARG A 790 -21.22 -6.13 21.77
N VAL A 791 -20.53 -7.12 21.22
CA VAL A 791 -19.25 -6.97 20.51
C VAL A 791 -19.51 -6.99 19.01
N ILE A 792 -19.07 -5.97 18.33
CA ILE A 792 -19.25 -5.79 16.88
C ILE A 792 -17.89 -5.65 16.25
N GLN A 793 -17.57 -6.50 15.28
CA GLN A 793 -16.44 -6.32 14.38
C GLN A 793 -16.88 -5.45 13.21
N GLN A 794 -16.08 -4.48 12.87
CA GLN A 794 -16.26 -3.69 11.66
C GLN A 794 -15.16 -4.06 10.65
N ASP A 795 -15.58 -4.52 9.49
CA ASP A 795 -14.67 -4.76 8.38
C ASP A 795 -14.32 -3.44 7.69
N SER A 796 -13.20 -3.46 6.97
CA SER A 796 -12.76 -2.33 6.16
C SER A 796 -13.76 -2.02 5.05
N THR A 797 -13.83 -0.75 4.65
CA THR A 797 -14.65 -0.32 3.50
C THR A 797 -14.17 -1.02 2.24
N THR A 798 -15.06 -1.76 1.59
CA THR A 798 -14.73 -2.54 0.39
C THR A 798 -14.83 -1.70 -0.87
N PHE A 799 -14.13 -2.15 -1.93
CA PHE A 799 -14.26 -1.56 -3.26
C PHE A 799 -15.71 -1.56 -3.75
N SER A 800 -16.15 -0.43 -4.30
CA SER A 800 -17.48 -0.32 -4.89
C SER A 800 -17.46 -0.41 -6.41
N LEU A 801 -18.16 -1.38 -6.94
CA LEU A 801 -18.35 -1.58 -8.39
C LEU A 801 -19.16 -0.46 -9.08
N GLY A 802 -19.87 0.36 -8.32
CA GLY A 802 -20.66 1.49 -8.84
C GLY A 802 -19.81 2.68 -9.30
N CYS A 803 -18.57 2.73 -8.91
CA CYS A 803 -17.64 3.77 -9.35
C CYS A 803 -16.95 3.32 -10.64
N LYS A 804 -17.33 3.91 -11.75
CA LYS A 804 -16.51 3.81 -12.97
C LYS A 804 -15.15 4.41 -12.65
N ALA A 805 -14.11 3.60 -12.77
CA ALA A 805 -12.75 4.14 -12.79
C ALA A 805 -12.70 5.18 -13.92
N GLN A 806 -12.44 6.43 -13.57
CA GLN A 806 -12.21 7.46 -14.58
C GLN A 806 -11.02 7.04 -15.43
N GLN A 807 -11.25 6.90 -16.72
CA GLN A 807 -10.16 6.75 -17.67
C GLN A 807 -9.39 8.07 -17.75
N PRO A 808 -8.07 8.06 -17.96
CA PRO A 808 -7.32 9.28 -18.21
C PRO A 808 -7.97 10.07 -19.37
N GLY A 809 -8.44 11.29 -19.10
CA GLY A 809 -9.13 12.15 -20.06
C GLY A 809 -10.65 12.24 -19.90
N ASP A 810 -11.25 11.50 -18.99
CA ASP A 810 -12.68 11.63 -18.69
C ASP A 810 -12.92 12.86 -17.79
N THR A 811 -13.49 13.91 -18.36
CA THR A 811 -13.81 15.17 -17.67
C THR A 811 -15.15 15.14 -16.96
N GLN A 812 -15.89 14.04 -17.03
CA GLN A 812 -17.17 13.91 -16.35
C GLN A 812 -16.98 13.49 -14.89
N THR A 813 -17.02 14.46 -13.99
CA THR A 813 -17.20 14.27 -12.56
C THR A 813 -18.56 13.62 -12.31
N GLN A 814 -18.61 12.30 -12.23
CA GLN A 814 -19.78 11.64 -11.68
C GLN A 814 -19.76 11.79 -10.15
N PRO A 815 -20.91 12.01 -9.53
CA PRO A 815 -21.00 12.00 -8.07
C PRO A 815 -20.61 10.60 -7.58
N ILE A 816 -19.41 10.50 -7.09
CA ILE A 816 -18.73 9.28 -6.68
C ILE A 816 -19.27 8.72 -5.38
N MET A 817 -20.11 9.48 -4.70
CA MET A 817 -20.45 9.31 -3.29
C MET A 817 -21.37 8.14 -2.94
N LEU A 818 -21.82 7.33 -3.87
CA LEU A 818 -22.88 6.33 -3.60
C LEU A 818 -22.65 4.99 -4.29
N GLY A 819 -21.43 4.61 -4.52
CA GLY A 819 -21.15 3.37 -5.22
C GLY A 819 -21.04 2.15 -4.32
N GLY A 820 -22.10 1.66 -3.77
CA GLY A 820 -22.15 0.40 -3.02
C GLY A 820 -23.53 0.22 -2.39
N PRO A 821 -23.86 -0.97 -1.88
CA PRO A 821 -25.05 -1.09 -1.07
C PRO A 821 -24.95 -0.14 0.11
N PRO A 822 -25.98 0.65 0.44
CA PRO A 822 -25.96 1.51 1.60
C PRO A 822 -25.90 0.64 2.86
N LEU A 823 -24.70 0.51 3.43
CA LEU A 823 -24.48 -0.29 4.64
C LEU A 823 -24.73 0.54 5.91
N SER A 824 -24.84 1.87 5.79
CA SER A 824 -25.18 2.79 6.88
C SER A 824 -25.87 4.05 6.34
N LEU A 825 -26.47 4.85 7.25
CA LEU A 825 -27.15 6.11 6.90
C LEU A 825 -26.22 7.21 6.39
N THR A 826 -24.92 7.13 6.65
CA THR A 826 -23.95 8.22 6.46
C THR A 826 -22.86 7.94 5.45
N VAL A 827 -22.98 7.08 4.51
CA VAL A 827 -21.92 6.67 3.62
C VAL A 827 -21.23 5.38 4.09
N VAL A 828 -20.83 4.60 3.16
CA VAL A 828 -20.35 3.24 3.22
C VAL A 828 -19.32 3.00 4.34
N ASP A 829 -19.82 2.77 5.57
CA ASP A 829 -19.02 2.07 6.57
C ASP A 829 -18.80 0.63 6.14
N GLY A 830 -17.73 0.00 6.57
CA GLY A 830 -17.53 -1.43 6.37
C GLY A 830 -18.65 -2.27 6.98
N ILE A 831 -18.74 -3.53 6.57
CA ILE A 831 -19.74 -4.46 7.09
C ILE A 831 -19.55 -4.67 8.59
N LYS A 832 -20.65 -4.61 9.34
CA LYS A 832 -20.67 -4.81 10.79
C LYS A 832 -21.13 -6.22 11.11
N HIS A 833 -20.27 -7.00 11.76
CA HIS A 833 -20.55 -8.36 12.20
C HIS A 833 -20.75 -8.39 13.72
N ILE A 834 -21.92 -8.83 14.18
CA ILE A 834 -22.14 -9.07 15.60
C ILE A 834 -21.41 -10.37 15.95
N LEU A 835 -20.33 -10.29 16.73
CA LEU A 835 -19.56 -11.43 17.19
C LEU A 835 -20.25 -12.16 18.36
N GLY A 836 -21.00 -11.40 19.18
CA GLY A 836 -21.74 -11.95 20.30
C GLY A 836 -22.14 -10.88 21.31
N THR A 837 -22.78 -11.34 22.38
CA THR A 837 -23.18 -10.52 23.54
C THR A 837 -22.72 -11.23 24.82
N VAL A 838 -22.20 -10.46 25.78
CA VAL A 838 -21.82 -10.96 27.09
C VAL A 838 -22.59 -10.22 28.18
N PRO A 839 -22.96 -10.89 29.29
CA PRO A 839 -23.62 -10.23 30.40
C PRO A 839 -22.66 -9.28 31.11
N ILE A 840 -23.20 -8.17 31.63
CA ILE A 840 -22.49 -7.21 32.48
C ILE A 840 -22.72 -7.63 33.91
N ALA A 841 -21.66 -7.71 34.72
CA ALA A 841 -21.75 -8.01 36.15
C ALA A 841 -22.47 -6.89 36.92
N THR A 842 -22.93 -7.19 38.12
CA THR A 842 -23.72 -6.25 38.94
C THR A 842 -22.93 -4.99 39.36
N ASP A 843 -21.59 -5.13 39.41
CA ASP A 843 -20.67 -4.02 39.69
C ASP A 843 -20.35 -3.18 38.45
N GLY A 844 -20.86 -3.57 37.26
CA GLY A 844 -20.58 -2.92 36.00
C GLY A 844 -19.38 -3.47 35.26
N SER A 845 -18.68 -4.46 35.78
CA SER A 845 -17.52 -5.06 35.12
C SER A 845 -17.91 -6.04 34.02
N VAL A 846 -17.01 -6.22 33.05
CA VAL A 846 -17.12 -7.22 31.99
C VAL A 846 -15.72 -7.73 31.59
N CYS A 847 -15.61 -9.03 31.36
CA CYS A 847 -14.39 -9.68 30.86
C CYS A 847 -14.78 -10.71 29.80
N LEU A 848 -14.10 -10.67 28.64
CA LEU A 848 -14.46 -11.50 27.48
C LEU A 848 -13.25 -11.77 26.60
N GLU A 849 -13.31 -12.87 25.84
CA GLU A 849 -12.37 -13.18 24.79
C GLU A 849 -12.89 -12.63 23.45
N VAL A 850 -12.00 -12.04 22.66
CA VAL A 850 -12.31 -11.47 21.33
C VAL A 850 -11.25 -11.89 20.30
N PRO A 851 -11.57 -11.91 19.00
CA PRO A 851 -10.56 -12.13 17.95
C PRO A 851 -9.49 -11.05 17.99
N PRO A 852 -8.19 -11.42 17.98
CA PRO A 852 -7.11 -10.45 17.91
C PRO A 852 -6.98 -9.85 16.49
N GLY A 853 -6.36 -8.66 16.39
CA GLY A 853 -6.07 -8.01 15.12
C GLY A 853 -7.33 -7.57 14.33
N ARG A 854 -8.45 -7.35 15.02
CA ARG A 854 -9.71 -6.88 14.44
C ARG A 854 -10.13 -5.55 15.03
N ALA A 855 -10.73 -4.69 14.17
CA ALA A 855 -11.39 -3.48 14.63
C ALA A 855 -12.71 -3.85 15.30
N LEU A 856 -12.83 -3.53 16.59
CA LEU A 856 -14.03 -3.84 17.37
C LEU A 856 -14.63 -2.56 17.94
N HIS A 857 -15.95 -2.52 18.01
CA HIS A 857 -16.66 -1.55 18.84
C HIS A 857 -17.72 -2.25 19.70
N PHE A 858 -18.16 -1.55 20.73
CA PHE A 858 -18.99 -2.10 21.78
C PHE A 858 -20.29 -1.32 21.91
N GLN A 859 -21.35 -2.02 22.22
CA GLN A 859 -22.66 -1.42 22.40
C GLN A 859 -23.29 -1.97 23.68
N LEU A 860 -23.70 -1.09 24.57
CA LEU A 860 -24.46 -1.48 25.76
C LEU A 860 -25.91 -1.75 25.38
N LEU A 861 -26.45 -2.82 25.92
CA LEU A 861 -27.84 -3.22 25.70
C LEU A 861 -28.60 -3.31 27.01
N ASP A 862 -29.89 -2.94 26.97
CA ASP A 862 -30.82 -3.14 28.08
C ASP A 862 -31.34 -4.60 28.13
N GLU A 863 -32.29 -4.87 29.01
CA GLU A 863 -32.88 -6.19 29.20
C GLU A 863 -33.65 -6.68 27.96
N ALA A 864 -34.17 -5.79 27.14
CA ALA A 864 -34.85 -6.09 25.88
C ALA A 864 -33.88 -6.25 24.70
N GLY A 865 -32.56 -6.09 24.89
CA GLY A 865 -31.54 -6.14 23.86
C GLY A 865 -31.46 -4.87 22.99
N LEU A 866 -32.08 -3.79 23.43
CA LEU A 866 -32.02 -2.49 22.76
C LEU A 866 -30.76 -1.74 23.19
N ALA A 867 -30.18 -1.00 22.23
CA ALA A 867 -29.01 -0.17 22.50
C ALA A 867 -29.32 1.00 23.42
N LEU A 868 -28.42 1.31 24.33
CA LEU A 868 -28.48 2.41 25.26
C LEU A 868 -27.64 3.59 24.79
#